data_032ef01ee6f64045fbe93a6d56f3bf45
#
_entry.id   032ef01ee6f64045fbe93a6d56f3bf45
#
_cell.length_a   1.000
_cell.length_b   1.000
_cell.length_c   1.000
_cell.angle_alpha   90.00
_cell.angle_beta   90.00
_cell.angle_gamma   90.00
#
_symmetry.space_group_name_H-M   'P 1'
#
loop_
_entity.id
_entity.type
_entity.pdbx_description
1 polymer ?
#
loop_
_entity_poly.entity_id
_entity_poly.type
_entity_poly.pdbx_seq_one_letter_code
_entity_poly.pdbx_strand_id
1 'polypeptide(L)'
;LAAGLARRGSGALVAVDDDRVTVAVPLAGAGGKSVGAVVLSAAKDGEASRRLIIDNLQVLLVVTVLVGLGLAAVFKYIVPLTSLAAGGRARFVVPLLALVLAQGVYAAYTISTFRSGWLEVTRNNVGLLAEGLQRDLNRVLGYGLEVDRLRGVEAPFTRLAGTFPAVAQIELADRDGRVLYGADARGALDVSALPATRPQADDLTLVLPLGAALADPKAHGDLVLRLSSDVIAAGVRGRALDAVTVVAVALVAAIEMLLLLALLMNRAFAARATLPDGTRVGPDDASEVGRIARPVMFGFLFAWALPLGFLPLYARSLSAGGLDLPANLLLALPISVEMGCGLLTSLLAGRLTDRKGWQVPVLAGLGVSAAGMLACAAAANLLMFSAARGLVGLGYGLTWMGLQGFIVTRSPAQYRGRNMTGVIAGLFAGHLSGAAVGAMLMEQVGFRAVFAVGAVMLVMPLAGVLILMRPYMDRGRQLAAQAAGRARAHLSETLKLLFTRDFGLLLVGSVIPFSIAQVGLLSFALPLYLEAEGVAASSIGRVLMIYGLCVIYVGPLMGRVVDRSRIKKSWIVLGGLIGSLGMLGLYFNSGLLAAAAAVLLLALASCFAGASQSPYMLALPDVQRYGAAGATSVMRAADKLGQMAGPLVVGAMFGAAGMGAGLAATGVIYLVATLLFLLFAPARPREEAA
;
A
#
# COMPACT_ATOMS: atom_id res chain seq x y z
N LEU A 1 34.76 3.21 -12.41
CA LEU A 1 34.75 4.08 -11.22
C LEU A 1 35.58 5.35 -11.46
N ALA A 2 36.85 5.29 -11.90
CA ALA A 2 37.69 6.46 -12.13
C ALA A 2 37.12 7.41 -13.20
N ALA A 3 36.54 6.90 -14.30
CA ALA A 3 35.91 7.70 -15.34
C ALA A 3 34.57 8.34 -14.90
N GLY A 4 33.87 7.74 -13.94
CA GLY A 4 32.65 8.28 -13.34
C GLY A 4 32.92 9.41 -12.34
N LEU A 5 34.01 9.31 -11.57
CA LEU A 5 34.49 10.34 -10.64
C LEU A 5 34.93 11.62 -11.33
N ALA A 6 35.56 11.49 -12.53
CA ALA A 6 35.99 12.64 -13.33
C ALA A 6 34.82 13.45 -13.91
N ARG A 7 33.62 12.87 -14.01
CA ARG A 7 32.43 13.52 -14.59
C ARG A 7 31.47 14.13 -13.55
N ARG A 8 31.57 13.75 -12.25
CA ARG A 8 30.71 14.25 -11.17
C ARG A 8 31.56 14.88 -10.06
N GLY A 9 31.67 16.19 -10.07
CA GLY A 9 32.61 16.97 -9.27
C GLY A 9 32.49 16.92 -7.73
N SER A 10 31.57 16.21 -7.07
CA SER A 10 31.43 16.27 -5.60
C SER A 10 30.61 15.17 -4.92
N GLY A 11 30.48 13.99 -5.49
CA GLY A 11 29.70 12.91 -4.86
C GLY A 11 30.45 11.60 -4.70
N ALA A 12 30.29 10.87 -3.61
CA ALA A 12 30.76 9.52 -3.47
C ALA A 12 30.08 8.61 -4.52
N LEU A 13 30.86 7.79 -5.22
CA LEU A 13 30.36 6.76 -6.13
C LEU A 13 30.32 5.41 -5.43
N VAL A 14 29.18 4.77 -5.40
CA VAL A 14 29.01 3.42 -4.86
C VAL A 14 28.80 2.47 -6.03
N ALA A 15 29.66 1.46 -6.14
CA ALA A 15 29.48 0.34 -7.03
C ALA A 15 29.27 -0.93 -6.20
N VAL A 16 28.21 -1.65 -6.49
CA VAL A 16 27.89 -2.92 -5.84
C VAL A 16 28.05 -4.02 -6.87
N ASP A 17 29.01 -4.90 -6.63
CA ASP A 17 29.23 -6.13 -7.37
C ASP A 17 28.67 -7.32 -6.60
N ASP A 18 28.62 -8.52 -7.18
CA ASP A 18 28.01 -9.69 -6.51
C ASP A 18 28.66 -10.01 -5.15
N ASP A 19 29.99 -9.83 -5.04
CA ASP A 19 30.75 -10.16 -3.82
C ASP A 19 31.33 -8.94 -3.08
N ARG A 20 31.26 -7.73 -3.64
CA ARG A 20 31.93 -6.54 -3.08
C ARG A 20 31.11 -5.28 -3.21
N VAL A 21 31.15 -4.46 -2.19
CA VAL A 21 30.70 -3.07 -2.21
C VAL A 21 31.93 -2.18 -2.29
N THR A 22 32.06 -1.38 -3.35
CA THR A 22 33.16 -0.46 -3.54
C THR A 22 32.63 0.97 -3.50
N VAL A 23 33.14 1.76 -2.56
CA VAL A 23 32.81 3.18 -2.41
C VAL A 23 34.05 3.99 -2.80
N ALA A 24 33.91 4.89 -3.74
CA ALA A 24 34.96 5.82 -4.13
C ALA A 24 34.58 7.24 -3.75
N VAL A 25 35.37 7.89 -2.91
CA VAL A 25 35.17 9.26 -2.44
C VAL A 25 36.23 10.14 -3.07
N PRO A 26 35.86 11.22 -3.81
CA PRO A 26 36.83 12.13 -4.39
C PRO A 26 37.58 12.93 -3.31
N LEU A 27 38.87 13.05 -3.44
CA LEU A 27 39.69 13.93 -2.62
C LEU A 27 39.78 15.31 -3.30
N ALA A 28 39.28 16.33 -2.62
CA ALA A 28 39.38 17.72 -3.07
C ALA A 28 40.69 18.35 -2.59
N GLY A 29 41.47 18.86 -3.52
CA GLY A 29 42.66 19.67 -3.26
C GLY A 29 42.31 21.15 -3.00
N ALA A 30 43.32 21.95 -2.65
CA ALA A 30 43.18 23.39 -2.50
C ALA A 30 42.66 24.03 -3.81
N GLY A 31 41.41 24.53 -3.77
CA GLY A 31 40.74 25.08 -4.97
C GLY A 31 39.60 24.25 -5.53
N GLY A 32 39.12 23.18 -4.82
CA GLY A 32 37.92 22.41 -5.19
C GLY A 32 38.09 21.45 -6.37
N LYS A 33 39.32 21.32 -6.94
CA LYS A 33 39.64 20.33 -7.98
C LYS A 33 39.92 18.95 -7.35
N SER A 34 39.33 17.90 -7.87
CA SER A 34 39.62 16.52 -7.44
C SER A 34 41.08 16.18 -7.74
N VAL A 35 41.84 15.88 -6.69
CA VAL A 35 43.28 15.50 -6.78
C VAL A 35 43.46 13.98 -6.80
N GLY A 36 42.45 13.23 -6.40
CA GLY A 36 42.44 11.79 -6.34
C GLY A 36 41.12 11.25 -5.77
N ALA A 37 41.05 9.96 -5.50
CA ALA A 37 39.94 9.35 -4.84
C ALA A 37 40.40 8.27 -3.84
N VAL A 38 39.76 8.22 -2.69
CA VAL A 38 39.87 7.09 -1.77
C VAL A 38 38.87 6.04 -2.20
N VAL A 39 39.37 4.85 -2.53
CA VAL A 39 38.53 3.71 -2.91
C VAL A 39 38.53 2.72 -1.75
N LEU A 40 37.36 2.53 -1.15
CA LEU A 40 37.11 1.52 -0.11
C LEU A 40 36.35 0.38 -0.73
N SER A 41 36.91 -0.82 -0.68
CA SER A 41 36.24 -2.03 -1.14
C SER A 41 36.07 -3.00 0.05
N ALA A 42 34.84 -3.32 0.36
CA ALA A 42 34.50 -4.30 1.41
C ALA A 42 33.84 -5.52 0.78
N ALA A 43 34.13 -6.70 1.30
CA ALA A 43 33.38 -7.90 0.94
C ALA A 43 31.91 -7.72 1.36
N LYS A 44 30.99 -8.11 0.48
CA LYS A 44 29.59 -8.14 0.80
C LYS A 44 29.36 -9.36 1.71
N ASP A 45 29.22 -9.12 3.01
CA ASP A 45 28.90 -10.18 3.97
C ASP A 45 27.49 -10.75 3.72
N GLY A 46 27.34 -11.39 2.57
CA GLY A 46 26.09 -12.06 2.19
C GLY A 46 25.80 -13.29 3.07
N GLU A 47 26.81 -13.86 3.74
CA GLU A 47 26.61 -15.02 4.59
C GLU A 47 25.84 -14.70 5.87
N ALA A 48 26.13 -13.62 6.55
CA ALA A 48 25.41 -13.22 7.77
C ALA A 48 23.94 -12.88 7.47
N SER A 49 23.69 -12.08 6.41
CA SER A 49 22.32 -11.78 5.97
C SER A 49 21.59 -13.02 5.47
N ARG A 50 22.29 -13.93 4.77
CA ARG A 50 21.71 -15.17 4.27
C ARG A 50 21.37 -16.13 5.42
N ARG A 51 22.21 -16.25 6.45
CA ARG A 51 21.90 -17.03 7.65
C ARG A 51 20.69 -16.49 8.37
N LEU A 52 20.58 -15.18 8.62
CA LEU A 52 19.40 -14.56 9.22
C LEU A 52 18.12 -14.82 8.42
N ILE A 53 18.18 -14.78 7.09
CA ILE A 53 17.03 -15.09 6.22
C ILE A 53 16.66 -16.57 6.34
N ILE A 54 17.65 -17.48 6.33
CA ILE A 54 17.41 -18.92 6.42
C ILE A 54 16.84 -19.28 7.80
N ASP A 55 17.38 -18.72 8.89
CA ASP A 55 16.89 -18.96 10.25
C ASP A 55 15.45 -18.46 10.41
N ASN A 56 15.14 -17.27 9.89
CA ASN A 56 13.76 -16.76 9.89
C ASN A 56 12.80 -17.62 9.05
N LEU A 57 13.25 -18.13 7.89
CA LEU A 57 12.45 -19.05 7.07
C LEU A 57 12.24 -20.40 7.78
N GLN A 58 13.25 -20.93 8.47
CA GLN A 58 13.12 -22.16 9.25
C GLN A 58 12.12 -22.00 10.38
N VAL A 59 12.19 -20.90 11.14
CA VAL A 59 11.22 -20.61 12.21
C VAL A 59 9.81 -20.43 11.63
N LEU A 60 9.66 -19.72 10.53
CA LEU A 60 8.37 -19.58 9.85
C LEU A 60 7.79 -20.94 9.43
N LEU A 61 8.63 -21.81 8.87
CA LEU A 61 8.24 -23.15 8.47
C LEU A 61 7.82 -23.98 9.69
N VAL A 62 8.59 -23.96 10.76
CA VAL A 62 8.27 -24.68 12.01
C VAL A 62 6.95 -24.17 12.60
N VAL A 63 6.77 -22.84 12.70
CA VAL A 63 5.52 -22.24 13.20
C VAL A 63 4.34 -22.62 12.32
N THR A 64 4.52 -22.58 11.01
CA THR A 64 3.45 -22.94 10.05
C THR A 64 3.05 -24.41 10.19
N VAL A 65 4.04 -25.31 10.32
CA VAL A 65 3.81 -26.75 10.53
C VAL A 65 3.12 -26.99 11.87
N LEU A 66 3.58 -26.37 12.96
CA LEU A 66 2.97 -26.52 14.28
C LEU A 66 1.53 -26.00 14.32
N VAL A 67 1.26 -24.88 13.68
CA VAL A 67 -0.11 -24.36 13.54
C VAL A 67 -0.97 -25.27 12.69
N GLY A 68 -0.43 -25.78 11.58
CA GLY A 68 -1.13 -26.75 10.72
C GLY A 68 -1.49 -28.04 11.48
N LEU A 69 -0.55 -28.58 12.24
CA LEU A 69 -0.78 -29.75 13.10
C LEU A 69 -1.75 -29.45 14.23
N GLY A 70 -1.64 -28.29 14.88
CA GLY A 70 -2.56 -27.84 15.93
C GLY A 70 -3.97 -27.67 15.38
N LEU A 71 -4.15 -27.05 14.22
CA LEU A 71 -5.44 -26.95 13.53
C LEU A 71 -6.00 -28.34 13.15
N ALA A 72 -5.17 -29.21 12.62
CA ALA A 72 -5.57 -30.58 12.29
C ALA A 72 -6.03 -31.33 13.54
N ALA A 73 -5.34 -31.19 14.66
CA ALA A 73 -5.71 -31.79 15.94
C ALA A 73 -7.02 -31.21 16.48
N VAL A 74 -7.19 -29.87 16.42
CA VAL A 74 -8.43 -29.21 16.83
C VAL A 74 -9.63 -29.70 15.99
N PHE A 75 -9.48 -29.78 14.67
CA PHE A 75 -10.52 -30.28 13.79
C PHE A 75 -10.78 -31.78 13.90
N LYS A 76 -9.78 -32.54 14.31
CA LYS A 76 -9.95 -33.99 14.53
C LYS A 76 -10.57 -34.32 15.87
N TYR A 77 -10.17 -33.64 16.95
CA TYR A 77 -10.50 -34.03 18.33
C TYR A 77 -11.47 -33.09 19.05
N ILE A 78 -11.46 -31.78 18.77
CA ILE A 78 -12.24 -30.79 19.50
C ILE A 78 -13.48 -30.36 18.74
N VAL A 79 -13.33 -30.10 17.43
CA VAL A 79 -14.41 -29.63 16.56
C VAL A 79 -14.47 -30.54 15.32
N PRO A 80 -15.05 -31.75 15.44
CA PRO A 80 -15.09 -32.67 14.33
C PRO A 80 -15.77 -32.07 13.12
N LEU A 81 -15.26 -32.39 11.92
CA LEU A 81 -15.72 -31.83 10.63
C LEU A 81 -17.25 -32.03 10.41
N THR A 82 -17.84 -33.03 11.04
CA THR A 82 -19.29 -33.29 11.02
C THR A 82 -20.09 -32.22 11.79
N SER A 83 -19.55 -31.66 12.87
CA SER A 83 -20.18 -30.56 13.62
C SER A 83 -20.05 -29.21 12.92
N LEU A 84 -19.07 -29.06 12.04
CA LEU A 84 -18.86 -27.87 11.20
C LEU A 84 -19.94 -27.76 10.12
N ALA A 85 -20.49 -28.87 9.65
CA ALA A 85 -21.63 -28.90 8.73
C ALA A 85 -22.90 -28.28 9.36
N ALA A 86 -23.03 -28.33 10.68
CA ALA A 86 -24.19 -27.78 11.42
C ALA A 86 -24.20 -26.25 11.58
N GLY A 87 -23.28 -25.51 10.97
CA GLY A 87 -23.38 -24.05 10.84
C GLY A 87 -22.88 -23.19 12.01
N GLY A 88 -22.20 -23.75 12.99
CA GLY A 88 -21.71 -23.02 14.19
C GLY A 88 -20.62 -21.97 13.89
N ARG A 89 -20.57 -20.88 14.70
CA ARG A 89 -19.54 -19.83 14.63
C ARG A 89 -18.14 -20.36 14.91
N ALA A 90 -18.01 -21.45 15.65
CA ALA A 90 -16.74 -22.07 16.04
C ALA A 90 -15.85 -22.46 14.84
N ARG A 91 -16.42 -22.85 13.70
CA ARG A 91 -15.71 -23.23 12.47
C ARG A 91 -14.84 -22.10 11.88
N PHE A 92 -15.20 -20.84 12.19
CA PHE A 92 -14.42 -19.68 11.74
C PHE A 92 -13.53 -19.12 12.84
N VAL A 93 -14.05 -19.10 14.07
CA VAL A 93 -13.38 -18.48 15.22
C VAL A 93 -12.11 -19.24 15.61
N VAL A 94 -12.18 -20.58 15.66
CA VAL A 94 -11.03 -21.40 16.12
C VAL A 94 -9.85 -21.33 15.16
N PRO A 95 -10.00 -21.53 13.82
CA PRO A 95 -8.89 -21.38 12.89
C PRO A 95 -8.34 -19.95 12.84
N LEU A 96 -9.23 -18.95 12.95
CA LEU A 96 -8.85 -17.55 12.95
C LEU A 96 -8.02 -17.21 14.19
N LEU A 97 -8.44 -17.63 15.38
CA LEU A 97 -7.68 -17.43 16.62
C LEU A 97 -6.33 -18.12 16.58
N ALA A 98 -6.27 -19.36 16.10
CA ALA A 98 -5.00 -20.09 15.97
C ALA A 98 -4.04 -19.38 14.99
N LEU A 99 -4.55 -18.86 13.88
CA LEU A 99 -3.74 -18.09 12.93
C LEU A 99 -3.26 -16.77 13.52
N VAL A 100 -4.14 -16.03 14.22
CA VAL A 100 -3.77 -14.77 14.89
C VAL A 100 -2.69 -15.02 15.93
N LEU A 101 -2.83 -16.10 16.72
CA LEU A 101 -1.83 -16.48 17.71
C LEU A 101 -0.49 -16.80 17.06
N ALA A 102 -0.50 -17.61 15.99
CA ALA A 102 0.71 -17.98 15.26
C ALA A 102 1.41 -16.77 14.65
N GLN A 103 0.64 -15.89 13.99
CA GLN A 103 1.18 -14.66 13.43
C GLN A 103 1.69 -13.72 14.52
N GLY A 104 1.02 -13.66 15.68
CA GLY A 104 1.47 -12.87 16.82
C GLY A 104 2.80 -13.38 17.38
N VAL A 105 2.96 -14.70 17.55
CA VAL A 105 4.22 -15.32 17.98
C VAL A 105 5.33 -15.06 16.95
N TYR A 106 5.04 -15.23 15.66
CA TYR A 106 6.01 -14.97 14.60
C TYR A 106 6.43 -13.49 14.57
N ALA A 107 5.48 -12.56 14.69
CA ALA A 107 5.76 -11.14 14.74
C ALA A 107 6.63 -10.76 15.95
N ALA A 108 6.30 -11.29 17.13
CA ALA A 108 7.08 -11.07 18.35
C ALA A 108 8.52 -11.60 18.22
N TYR A 109 8.68 -12.80 17.67
CA TYR A 109 9.97 -13.39 17.37
C TYR A 109 10.78 -12.53 16.39
N THR A 110 10.16 -12.14 15.28
CA THR A 110 10.82 -11.32 14.24
C THR A 110 11.27 -9.96 14.79
N ILE A 111 10.44 -9.30 15.61
CA ILE A 111 10.77 -8.02 16.23
C ILE A 111 11.93 -8.19 17.22
N SER A 112 11.90 -9.26 18.03
CA SER A 112 12.96 -9.56 19.01
C SER A 112 14.30 -9.84 18.32
N THR A 113 14.29 -10.70 17.30
CA THR A 113 15.50 -11.05 16.52
C THR A 113 16.04 -9.83 15.77
N PHE A 114 15.15 -9.01 15.21
CA PHE A 114 15.57 -7.77 14.54
C PHE A 114 16.19 -6.78 15.53
N ARG A 115 15.62 -6.64 16.74
CA ARG A 115 16.15 -5.74 17.76
C ARG A 115 17.59 -6.11 18.14
N SER A 116 17.86 -7.39 18.43
CA SER A 116 19.20 -7.86 18.77
C SER A 116 20.17 -7.72 17.59
N GLY A 117 19.77 -8.12 16.39
CA GLY A 117 20.61 -8.00 15.19
C GLY A 117 20.88 -6.53 14.80
N TRP A 118 19.89 -5.64 14.92
CA TRP A 118 20.06 -4.22 14.65
C TRP A 118 21.02 -3.55 15.62
N LEU A 119 20.91 -3.90 16.91
CA LEU A 119 21.82 -3.43 17.94
C LEU A 119 23.26 -3.91 17.66
N GLU A 120 23.42 -5.18 17.33
CA GLU A 120 24.72 -5.78 17.03
C GLU A 120 25.38 -5.14 15.79
N VAL A 121 24.65 -5.00 14.70
CA VAL A 121 25.15 -4.33 13.47
C VAL A 121 25.53 -2.88 13.76
N THR A 122 24.69 -2.15 14.50
CA THR A 122 24.96 -0.75 14.84
C THR A 122 26.20 -0.66 15.71
N ARG A 123 26.34 -1.53 16.72
CA ARG A 123 27.50 -1.61 17.61
C ARG A 123 28.78 -1.94 16.83
N ASN A 124 28.75 -2.89 15.92
CA ASN A 124 29.89 -3.25 15.08
C ASN A 124 30.32 -2.09 14.17
N ASN A 125 29.38 -1.42 13.53
CA ASN A 125 29.67 -0.26 12.68
C ASN A 125 30.28 0.90 13.47
N VAL A 126 29.71 1.22 14.64
CA VAL A 126 30.24 2.26 15.52
C VAL A 126 31.58 1.80 16.13
N GLY A 127 31.75 0.50 16.40
CA GLY A 127 33.01 -0.10 16.86
C GLY A 127 34.16 0.16 15.89
N LEU A 128 33.95 -0.06 14.59
CA LEU A 128 34.97 0.23 13.56
C LEU A 128 35.37 1.71 13.54
N LEU A 129 34.40 2.62 13.70
CA LEU A 129 34.66 4.05 13.81
C LEU A 129 35.43 4.39 15.07
N ALA A 130 35.03 3.78 16.19
CA ALA A 130 35.69 3.95 17.49
C ALA A 130 37.14 3.45 17.48
N GLU A 131 37.43 2.30 16.85
CA GLU A 131 38.79 1.80 16.65
C GLU A 131 39.66 2.74 15.78
N GLY A 132 39.04 3.39 14.76
CA GLY A 132 39.72 4.42 13.97
C GLY A 132 40.14 5.61 14.85
N LEU A 133 39.19 6.12 15.62
CA LEU A 133 39.41 7.23 16.53
C LEU A 133 40.40 6.87 17.66
N GLN A 134 40.29 5.65 18.21
CA GLN A 134 41.23 5.11 19.21
C GLN A 134 42.68 5.09 18.64
N ARG A 135 42.86 4.64 17.40
CA ARG A 135 44.18 4.61 16.75
C ARG A 135 44.75 6.01 16.58
N ASP A 136 43.95 6.98 16.19
CA ASP A 136 44.40 8.37 16.04
C ASP A 136 44.77 8.99 17.39
N LEU A 137 43.95 8.77 18.43
CA LEU A 137 44.27 9.23 19.80
C LEU A 137 45.54 8.54 20.34
N ASN A 138 45.66 7.22 20.19
CA ASN A 138 46.86 6.49 20.62
C ASN A 138 48.12 6.99 19.89
N ARG A 139 48.05 7.38 18.64
CA ARG A 139 49.18 7.99 17.93
C ARG A 139 49.60 9.32 18.55
N VAL A 140 48.62 10.18 18.93
CA VAL A 140 48.92 11.46 19.60
C VAL A 140 49.50 11.23 21.01
N LEU A 141 48.92 10.30 21.77
CA LEU A 141 49.38 9.93 23.10
C LEU A 141 50.77 9.30 23.06
N GLY A 142 51.11 8.60 21.96
CA GLY A 142 52.45 8.02 21.73
C GLY A 142 53.57 9.02 21.59
N TYR A 143 53.26 10.30 21.41
CA TYR A 143 54.26 11.40 21.48
C TYR A 143 54.53 11.88 22.93
N GLY A 144 54.03 11.18 23.96
CA GLY A 144 54.26 11.52 25.36
C GLY A 144 53.31 12.57 25.95
N LEU A 145 52.17 12.81 25.25
CA LEU A 145 51.13 13.69 25.76
C LEU A 145 50.19 12.93 26.69
N GLU A 146 49.80 13.53 27.80
CA GLU A 146 48.78 13.01 28.70
C GLU A 146 47.39 13.43 28.20
N VAL A 147 46.34 12.65 28.56
CA VAL A 147 44.94 12.85 28.08
C VAL A 147 44.40 14.20 28.52
N ASP A 148 44.78 14.70 29.71
CA ASP A 148 44.36 15.98 30.25
C ASP A 148 44.95 17.21 29.51
N ARG A 149 46.00 17.01 28.73
CA ARG A 149 46.66 18.08 27.96
C ARG A 149 46.21 18.13 26.50
N LEU A 150 45.32 17.25 26.07
CA LEU A 150 44.77 17.30 24.74
C LEU A 150 43.90 18.56 24.56
N ARG A 151 43.98 19.19 23.39
CA ARG A 151 43.17 20.37 23.06
C ARG A 151 42.45 20.20 21.73
N GLY A 152 41.19 20.59 21.66
CA GLY A 152 40.42 20.62 20.42
C GLY A 152 39.92 19.23 19.98
N VAL A 153 39.88 18.23 20.88
CA VAL A 153 39.36 16.88 20.62
C VAL A 153 37.84 16.86 20.42
N GLU A 154 37.14 17.86 20.96
CA GLU A 154 35.67 17.96 20.86
C GLU A 154 35.22 18.23 19.43
N ALA A 155 36.00 18.96 18.62
CA ALA A 155 35.63 19.28 17.24
C ALA A 155 35.59 18.04 16.31
N PRO A 156 36.57 17.13 16.31
CA PRO A 156 36.44 15.81 15.67
C PRO A 156 35.28 14.96 16.20
N PHE A 157 35.05 14.97 17.52
CA PHE A 157 33.98 14.20 18.14
C PHE A 157 32.62 14.72 17.69
N THR A 158 32.38 16.01 17.73
CA THR A 158 31.16 16.66 17.23
C THR A 158 30.91 16.34 15.76
N ARG A 159 31.95 16.39 14.92
CA ARG A 159 31.85 16.08 13.51
C ARG A 159 31.47 14.60 13.29
N LEU A 160 32.06 13.70 14.06
CA LEU A 160 31.76 12.27 13.98
C LEU A 160 30.32 11.98 14.43
N ALA A 161 29.92 12.51 15.60
CA ALA A 161 28.56 12.35 16.11
C ALA A 161 27.51 12.98 15.18
N GLY A 162 27.82 14.11 14.54
CA GLY A 162 26.94 14.75 13.56
C GLY A 162 26.83 13.99 12.24
N THR A 163 27.88 13.24 11.87
CA THR A 163 27.88 12.44 10.64
C THR A 163 27.18 11.08 10.82
N PHE A 164 27.25 10.51 12.02
CA PHE A 164 26.70 9.20 12.37
C PHE A 164 25.60 9.31 13.44
N PRO A 165 24.33 9.43 13.06
CA PRO A 165 23.22 9.60 14.03
C PRO A 165 23.09 8.49 15.07
N ALA A 166 23.68 7.31 14.79
CA ALA A 166 23.71 6.20 15.75
C ALA A 166 24.61 6.47 16.96
N VAL A 167 25.52 7.46 16.87
CA VAL A 167 26.38 7.90 17.98
C VAL A 167 25.70 9.07 18.69
N ALA A 168 25.29 8.88 19.93
CA ALA A 168 24.68 9.92 20.75
C ALA A 168 25.73 10.90 21.26
N GLN A 169 26.81 10.35 21.83
CA GLN A 169 27.91 11.15 22.38
C GLN A 169 29.22 10.36 22.41
N ILE A 170 30.34 11.07 22.40
CA ILE A 170 31.68 10.56 22.48
C ILE A 170 32.35 11.22 23.70
N GLU A 171 32.90 10.41 24.57
CA GLU A 171 33.54 10.86 25.81
C GLU A 171 34.97 10.34 25.86
N LEU A 172 35.85 11.07 26.47
CA LEU A 172 37.23 10.69 26.76
C LEU A 172 37.45 10.81 28.27
N ALA A 173 37.67 9.66 28.91
CA ALA A 173 37.87 9.52 30.32
C ALA A 173 39.33 9.30 30.69
N ASP A 174 39.76 9.76 31.86
CA ASP A 174 41.09 9.48 32.43
C ASP A 174 41.17 8.08 33.04
N ARG A 175 42.32 7.75 33.69
CA ARG A 175 42.56 6.45 34.36
C ARG A 175 41.60 6.19 35.51
N ASP A 176 41.13 7.26 36.17
CA ASP A 176 40.22 7.20 37.32
C ASP A 176 38.77 7.12 36.89
N GLY A 177 38.51 7.16 35.58
CA GLY A 177 37.17 7.11 34.96
C GLY A 177 36.47 8.47 34.95
N ARG A 178 37.17 9.57 35.26
CA ARG A 178 36.62 10.92 35.16
C ARG A 178 36.60 11.37 33.69
N VAL A 179 35.48 11.80 33.18
CA VAL A 179 35.36 12.32 31.82
C VAL A 179 36.04 13.69 31.73
N LEU A 180 37.03 13.80 30.86
CA LEU A 180 37.78 15.07 30.64
C LEU A 180 37.25 15.84 29.44
N TYR A 181 36.82 15.16 28.39
CA TYR A 181 36.29 15.73 27.14
C TYR A 181 35.05 14.97 26.73
N GLY A 182 34.08 15.66 26.20
CA GLY A 182 32.88 15.07 25.64
C GLY A 182 32.27 15.94 24.57
N ALA A 183 31.65 15.30 23.56
CA ALA A 183 30.91 15.99 22.53
C ALA A 183 29.73 15.14 22.00
N ASP A 184 28.70 15.83 21.57
CA ASP A 184 27.57 15.28 20.82
C ASP A 184 27.49 15.94 19.42
N ALA A 185 26.43 15.64 18.68
CA ALA A 185 26.21 16.24 17.36
C ALA A 185 26.00 17.76 17.38
N ARG A 186 25.72 18.36 18.54
CA ARG A 186 25.46 19.81 18.74
C ARG A 186 26.70 20.57 19.14
N GLY A 187 27.71 19.91 19.72
CA GLY A 187 28.95 20.55 20.19
C GLY A 187 29.58 19.85 21.39
N ALA A 188 30.50 20.54 22.03
CA ALA A 188 31.14 20.07 23.26
C ALA A 188 30.13 19.98 24.40
N LEU A 189 30.24 18.90 25.17
CA LEU A 189 29.40 18.64 26.35
C LEU A 189 30.00 19.33 27.59
N ASP A 190 29.13 19.76 28.51
CA ASP A 190 29.56 20.16 29.84
C ASP A 190 29.95 18.93 30.68
N VAL A 191 31.24 18.61 30.68
CA VAL A 191 31.78 17.46 31.38
C VAL A 191 31.63 17.54 32.90
N SER A 192 31.39 18.74 33.48
CA SER A 192 31.14 18.89 34.91
C SER A 192 29.81 18.29 35.38
N ALA A 193 28.89 18.14 34.45
CA ALA A 193 27.57 17.53 34.70
C ALA A 193 27.57 16.00 34.54
N LEU A 194 28.65 15.37 34.06
CA LEU A 194 28.72 13.93 33.84
C LEU A 194 29.15 13.22 35.13
N PRO A 195 28.60 12.01 35.39
CA PRO A 195 28.93 11.24 36.58
C PRO A 195 30.41 10.82 36.57
N ALA A 196 31.11 11.06 37.69
CA ALA A 196 32.52 10.67 37.89
C ALA A 196 32.68 9.17 38.15
N THR A 197 31.89 8.30 37.52
CA THR A 197 31.97 6.84 37.64
C THR A 197 32.56 6.26 36.39
N ARG A 198 33.45 5.29 36.53
CA ARG A 198 34.09 4.63 35.40
C ARG A 198 33.03 4.06 34.48
N PRO A 199 33.02 4.42 33.18
CA PRO A 199 32.03 3.91 32.24
C PRO A 199 32.17 2.39 32.10
N GLN A 200 31.05 1.68 32.26
CA GLN A 200 30.99 0.24 32.01
C GLN A 200 30.48 0.00 30.60
N ALA A 201 31.09 -0.97 29.91
CA ALA A 201 30.60 -1.43 28.63
C ALA A 201 29.24 -2.14 28.82
N ASP A 202 28.22 -1.66 28.15
CA ASP A 202 26.89 -2.27 28.07
C ASP A 202 26.40 -2.36 26.60
N ASP A 203 25.15 -2.71 26.41
CA ASP A 203 24.57 -2.84 25.07
C ASP A 203 24.61 -1.53 24.27
N LEU A 204 24.56 -0.39 24.93
CA LEU A 204 24.54 0.94 24.32
C LEU A 204 25.85 1.71 24.48
N THR A 205 26.83 1.16 25.17
CA THR A 205 28.10 1.84 25.51
C THR A 205 29.29 1.01 25.07
N LEU A 206 30.12 1.58 24.19
CA LEU A 206 31.39 1.01 23.76
C LEU A 206 32.50 1.70 24.54
N VAL A 207 33.35 0.92 25.19
CA VAL A 207 34.51 1.41 25.94
C VAL A 207 35.79 0.80 25.33
N LEU A 208 36.68 1.65 24.84
CA LEU A 208 37.93 1.29 24.22
C LEU A 208 39.10 1.87 25.05
N PRO A 209 39.99 1.06 25.56
CA PRO A 209 41.14 1.52 26.37
C PRO A 209 42.13 2.29 25.46
N LEU A 210 42.67 3.37 25.97
CA LEU A 210 43.71 4.16 25.32
C LEU A 210 45.08 3.89 25.91
N GLY A 211 46.13 3.83 25.06
CA GLY A 211 47.51 3.63 25.49
C GLY A 211 48.04 2.24 25.40
N ALA A 212 47.38 1.33 24.71
CA ALA A 212 47.82 -0.06 24.50
C ALA A 212 48.97 -0.15 23.47
N ALA A 213 50.13 0.38 23.78
CA ALA A 213 51.36 0.00 23.11
C ALA A 213 52.09 -0.97 24.05
N LEU A 214 52.00 -2.27 23.76
CA LEU A 214 52.85 -3.41 24.09
C LEU A 214 53.34 -3.63 25.54
N ALA A 215 53.29 -2.68 26.48
CA ALA A 215 53.81 -2.86 27.85
C ALA A 215 52.80 -2.55 28.97
N ASP A 216 51.78 -1.71 28.77
CA ASP A 216 50.76 -1.43 29.77
C ASP A 216 49.40 -1.01 29.16
N PRO A 217 48.44 -1.95 29.05
CA PRO A 217 47.13 -1.68 28.42
C PRO A 217 46.24 -0.69 29.17
N LYS A 218 46.63 -0.18 30.32
CA LYS A 218 45.82 0.74 31.16
C LYS A 218 46.37 2.17 31.24
N ALA A 219 47.36 2.50 30.40
CA ALA A 219 48.21 3.64 30.67
C ALA A 219 47.56 5.02 30.54
N HIS A 220 46.52 5.28 29.76
CA HIS A 220 46.09 6.64 29.45
C HIS A 220 44.61 6.99 29.69
N GLY A 221 43.72 6.02 29.84
CA GLY A 221 42.29 6.24 30.01
C GLY A 221 41.43 5.49 29.02
N ASP A 222 40.16 5.86 28.91
CA ASP A 222 39.16 5.15 28.11
C ASP A 222 38.46 6.10 27.12
N LEU A 223 38.30 5.66 25.86
CA LEU A 223 37.44 6.29 24.87
C LEU A 223 36.06 5.62 24.94
N VAL A 224 35.03 6.40 25.19
CA VAL A 224 33.66 5.93 25.39
C VAL A 224 32.77 6.47 24.30
N LEU A 225 32.07 5.60 23.60
CA LEU A 225 31.04 5.97 22.63
C LEU A 225 29.69 5.44 23.10
N ARG A 226 28.72 6.36 23.24
CA ARG A 226 27.34 5.99 23.59
C ARG A 226 26.48 5.97 22.34
N LEU A 227 25.76 4.87 22.15
CA LEU A 227 24.81 4.71 21.06
C LEU A 227 23.50 5.45 21.36
N SER A 228 22.87 6.00 20.32
CA SER A 228 21.57 6.67 20.45
C SER A 228 20.45 5.64 20.63
N SER A 229 19.88 5.61 21.83
CA SER A 229 18.69 4.80 22.13
C SER A 229 17.51 5.16 21.21
N ASP A 230 17.35 6.44 20.85
CA ASP A 230 16.26 6.93 20.01
C ASP A 230 16.37 6.43 18.58
N VAL A 231 17.57 6.39 18.01
CA VAL A 231 17.81 5.88 16.66
C VAL A 231 17.56 4.36 16.61
N ILE A 232 18.00 3.63 17.63
CA ILE A 232 17.75 2.20 17.76
C ILE A 232 16.26 1.92 17.92
N ALA A 233 15.59 2.65 18.81
CA ALA A 233 14.15 2.52 19.03
C ALA A 233 13.33 2.90 17.80
N ALA A 234 13.76 3.89 17.01
CA ALA A 234 13.11 4.28 15.76
C ALA A 234 13.21 3.15 14.71
N GLY A 235 14.38 2.53 14.56
CA GLY A 235 14.57 1.35 13.68
C GLY A 235 13.68 0.17 14.07
N VAL A 236 13.63 -0.14 15.37
CA VAL A 236 12.77 -1.23 15.89
C VAL A 236 11.29 -0.90 15.71
N ARG A 237 10.85 0.35 15.96
CA ARG A 237 9.45 0.77 15.71
C ARG A 237 9.06 0.62 14.25
N GLY A 238 9.93 0.98 13.31
CA GLY A 238 9.67 0.79 11.88
C GLY A 238 9.39 -0.67 11.55
N ARG A 239 10.23 -1.59 12.03
CA ARG A 239 10.03 -3.04 11.83
C ARG A 239 8.82 -3.61 12.57
N ALA A 240 8.52 -3.11 13.76
CA ALA A 240 7.29 -3.49 14.46
C ALA A 240 6.05 -3.10 13.66
N LEU A 241 6.02 -1.93 13.06
CA LEU A 241 4.93 -1.50 12.18
C LEU A 241 4.83 -2.36 10.92
N ASP A 242 5.97 -2.77 10.32
CA ASP A 242 5.97 -3.70 9.19
C ASP A 242 5.38 -5.05 9.60
N ALA A 243 5.79 -5.60 10.75
CA ALA A 243 5.25 -6.85 11.26
C ALA A 243 3.74 -6.77 11.54
N VAL A 244 3.25 -5.69 12.15
CA VAL A 244 1.82 -5.45 12.36
C VAL A 244 1.07 -5.39 11.02
N THR A 245 1.65 -4.76 10.01
CA THR A 245 1.06 -4.68 8.67
C THR A 245 0.94 -6.08 8.04
N VAL A 246 1.99 -6.89 8.13
CA VAL A 246 1.98 -8.28 7.65
C VAL A 246 0.90 -9.09 8.36
N VAL A 247 0.80 -8.98 9.69
CA VAL A 247 -0.24 -9.67 10.48
C VAL A 247 -1.65 -9.23 10.05
N ALA A 248 -1.88 -7.93 9.86
CA ALA A 248 -3.17 -7.41 9.43
C ALA A 248 -3.56 -7.93 8.03
N VAL A 249 -2.63 -7.92 7.08
CA VAL A 249 -2.85 -8.46 5.73
C VAL A 249 -3.07 -9.98 5.76
N ALA A 250 -2.27 -10.70 6.54
CA ALA A 250 -2.41 -12.14 6.71
C ALA A 250 -3.78 -12.51 7.32
N LEU A 251 -4.28 -11.69 8.26
CA LEU A 251 -5.62 -11.85 8.84
C LEU A 251 -6.72 -11.68 7.81
N VAL A 252 -6.63 -10.65 6.96
CA VAL A 252 -7.59 -10.44 5.86
C VAL A 252 -7.55 -11.60 4.88
N ALA A 253 -6.37 -12.04 4.45
CA ALA A 253 -6.20 -13.17 3.55
C ALA A 253 -6.72 -14.48 4.16
N ALA A 254 -6.52 -14.67 5.47
CA ALA A 254 -7.03 -15.82 6.19
C ALA A 254 -8.56 -15.85 6.27
N ILE A 255 -9.20 -14.71 6.50
CA ILE A 255 -10.66 -14.61 6.46
C ILE A 255 -11.18 -15.01 5.08
N GLU A 256 -10.58 -14.52 4.00
CA GLU A 256 -10.96 -14.88 2.64
C GLU A 256 -10.75 -16.39 2.37
N MET A 257 -9.63 -16.95 2.83
CA MET A 257 -9.33 -18.38 2.70
C MET A 257 -10.31 -19.25 3.50
N LEU A 258 -10.65 -18.84 4.74
CA LEU A 258 -11.65 -19.54 5.55
C LEU A 258 -13.05 -19.50 4.93
N LEU A 259 -13.42 -18.37 4.33
CA LEU A 259 -14.69 -18.26 3.60
C LEU A 259 -14.71 -19.17 2.37
N LEU A 260 -13.59 -19.24 1.63
CA LEU A 260 -13.43 -20.16 0.51
C LEU A 260 -13.48 -21.61 0.96
N LEU A 261 -12.76 -21.97 2.02
CA LEU A 261 -12.77 -23.33 2.59
C LEU A 261 -14.18 -23.74 3.04
N ALA A 262 -14.88 -22.84 3.73
CA ALA A 262 -16.28 -23.09 4.13
C ALA A 262 -17.20 -23.30 2.93
N LEU A 263 -16.99 -22.55 1.84
CA LEU A 263 -17.72 -22.75 0.58
C LEU A 263 -17.45 -24.13 -0.02
N LEU A 264 -16.18 -24.52 -0.11
CA LEU A 264 -15.76 -25.81 -0.67
C LEU A 264 -16.29 -26.99 0.17
N MET A 265 -16.21 -26.86 1.50
CA MET A 265 -16.75 -27.86 2.43
C MET A 265 -18.27 -28.00 2.30
N ASN A 266 -19.00 -26.87 2.29
CA ASN A 266 -20.45 -26.91 2.09
C ASN A 266 -20.81 -27.64 0.81
N ARG A 267 -20.11 -27.39 -0.29
CA ARG A 267 -20.33 -28.08 -1.57
C ARG A 267 -20.02 -29.57 -1.52
N ALA A 268 -18.88 -29.94 -0.90
CA ALA A 268 -18.48 -31.34 -0.77
C ALA A 268 -19.47 -32.15 0.07
N PHE A 269 -20.04 -31.57 1.12
CA PHE A 269 -20.99 -32.24 2.00
C PHE A 269 -22.43 -32.19 1.46
N ALA A 270 -22.87 -31.09 0.84
CA ALA A 270 -24.19 -30.99 0.23
C ALA A 270 -24.38 -31.97 -0.95
N ALA A 271 -23.33 -32.25 -1.71
CA ALA A 271 -23.37 -33.27 -2.78
C ALA A 271 -23.61 -34.68 -2.25
N ARG A 272 -23.45 -34.91 -0.94
CA ARG A 272 -23.68 -36.23 -0.29
C ARG A 272 -25.01 -36.34 0.46
N ALA A 273 -25.67 -35.21 0.71
CA ALA A 273 -26.97 -35.18 1.41
C ALA A 273 -28.10 -35.26 0.38
N THR A 274 -28.30 -36.46 -0.19
CA THR A 274 -29.56 -36.82 -0.87
C THR A 274 -30.54 -37.30 0.21
N LEU A 275 -31.68 -36.63 0.32
CA LEU A 275 -32.81 -37.12 1.12
C LEU A 275 -33.26 -38.50 0.63
N PRO A 276 -33.88 -39.34 1.49
CA PRO A 276 -34.37 -40.67 1.11
C PRO A 276 -35.38 -40.66 -0.02
N ASP A 277 -36.01 -39.54 -0.31
CA ASP A 277 -36.97 -39.31 -1.40
C ASP A 277 -36.30 -38.92 -2.74
N GLY A 278 -34.97 -38.94 -2.81
CA GLY A 278 -34.21 -38.60 -4.00
C GLY A 278 -34.10 -37.10 -4.29
N THR A 279 -34.72 -36.22 -3.50
CA THR A 279 -34.56 -34.78 -3.61
C THR A 279 -33.14 -34.41 -3.16
N ARG A 280 -32.38 -33.83 -4.07
CA ARG A 280 -31.07 -33.20 -3.75
C ARG A 280 -31.34 -31.90 -3.00
N VAL A 281 -31.10 -31.89 -1.71
CA VAL A 281 -31.01 -30.63 -0.96
C VAL A 281 -29.68 -29.99 -1.32
N GLY A 282 -29.70 -29.24 -2.42
CA GLY A 282 -28.62 -28.32 -2.74
C GLY A 282 -28.61 -27.15 -1.74
N PRO A 283 -27.45 -26.59 -1.40
CA PRO A 283 -27.40 -25.28 -0.74
C PRO A 283 -28.19 -24.30 -1.62
N ASP A 284 -28.83 -23.33 -0.97
CA ASP A 284 -29.62 -22.31 -1.64
C ASP A 284 -28.70 -21.55 -2.64
N ASP A 285 -28.62 -22.08 -3.85
CA ASP A 285 -27.69 -21.66 -4.93
C ASP A 285 -27.75 -20.15 -5.16
N ALA A 286 -28.91 -19.57 -4.91
CA ALA A 286 -29.16 -18.15 -5.03
C ALA A 286 -28.43 -17.29 -4.01
N SER A 287 -28.23 -17.79 -2.77
CA SER A 287 -27.52 -17.09 -1.70
C SER A 287 -26.00 -17.26 -1.78
N GLU A 288 -25.51 -18.23 -2.54
CA GLU A 288 -24.09 -18.58 -2.66
C GLU A 288 -23.36 -17.82 -3.76
N VAL A 289 -24.06 -17.22 -4.72
CA VAL A 289 -23.46 -16.53 -5.87
C VAL A 289 -22.42 -15.49 -5.45
N GLY A 290 -22.73 -14.69 -4.42
CA GLY A 290 -21.78 -13.69 -3.88
C GLY A 290 -20.57 -14.32 -3.20
N ARG A 291 -20.75 -15.47 -2.52
CA ARG A 291 -19.66 -16.19 -1.85
C ARG A 291 -18.68 -16.80 -2.83
N ILE A 292 -19.18 -17.26 -3.99
CA ILE A 292 -18.37 -17.86 -5.07
C ILE A 292 -17.54 -16.79 -5.80
N ALA A 293 -18.14 -15.62 -6.07
CA ALA A 293 -17.48 -14.55 -6.79
C ALA A 293 -16.46 -13.79 -5.92
N ARG A 294 -16.64 -13.79 -4.58
CA ARG A 294 -15.81 -13.04 -3.63
C ARG A 294 -14.31 -13.39 -3.69
N PRO A 295 -13.88 -14.67 -3.61
CA PRO A 295 -12.46 -15.01 -3.67
C PRO A 295 -11.83 -14.70 -5.03
N VAL A 296 -12.58 -14.80 -6.12
CA VAL A 296 -12.14 -14.39 -7.46
C VAL A 296 -11.90 -12.89 -7.51
N MET A 297 -12.82 -12.10 -6.96
CA MET A 297 -12.67 -10.64 -6.87
C MET A 297 -11.50 -10.25 -5.97
N PHE A 298 -11.33 -10.90 -4.82
CA PHE A 298 -10.20 -10.69 -3.92
C PHE A 298 -8.87 -10.93 -4.64
N GLY A 299 -8.69 -12.09 -5.26
CA GLY A 299 -7.44 -12.44 -5.95
C GLY A 299 -7.12 -11.50 -7.12
N PHE A 300 -8.15 -11.09 -7.87
CA PHE A 300 -8.00 -10.13 -8.96
C PHE A 300 -7.54 -8.77 -8.46
N LEU A 301 -8.23 -8.21 -7.46
CA LEU A 301 -7.87 -6.89 -6.91
C LEU A 301 -6.59 -6.90 -6.10
N PHE A 302 -6.26 -8.01 -5.45
CA PHE A 302 -4.96 -8.19 -4.79
C PHE A 302 -3.82 -8.05 -5.80
N ALA A 303 -3.87 -8.79 -6.90
CA ALA A 303 -2.85 -8.75 -7.95
C ALA A 303 -2.78 -7.37 -8.63
N TRP A 304 -3.95 -6.79 -8.95
CA TRP A 304 -4.04 -5.47 -9.59
C TRP A 304 -3.48 -4.35 -8.69
N ALA A 305 -3.70 -4.41 -7.38
CA ALA A 305 -3.33 -3.36 -6.45
C ALA A 305 -1.86 -3.42 -5.98
N LEU A 306 -1.14 -4.51 -6.23
CA LEU A 306 0.28 -4.64 -5.86
C LEU A 306 1.13 -3.40 -6.23
N PRO A 307 1.07 -2.85 -7.46
CA PRO A 307 1.90 -1.72 -7.84
C PRO A 307 1.37 -0.36 -7.40
N LEU A 308 0.19 -0.28 -6.77
CA LEU A 308 -0.53 0.97 -6.54
C LEU A 308 0.27 2.01 -5.74
N GLY A 309 1.01 1.55 -4.72
CA GLY A 309 1.80 2.41 -3.84
C GLY A 309 3.05 3.03 -4.49
N PHE A 310 3.43 2.59 -5.70
CA PHE A 310 4.67 3.04 -6.34
C PHE A 310 4.55 3.33 -7.86
N LEU A 311 3.36 3.30 -8.43
CA LEU A 311 3.15 3.55 -9.87
C LEU A 311 3.83 4.83 -10.38
N PRO A 312 3.62 6.01 -9.75
CA PRO A 312 4.25 7.24 -10.22
C PRO A 312 5.76 7.25 -9.95
N LEU A 313 6.24 6.53 -8.92
CA LEU A 313 7.67 6.41 -8.62
C LEU A 313 8.38 5.59 -9.69
N TYR A 314 7.78 4.47 -10.12
CA TYR A 314 8.31 3.69 -11.23
C TYR A 314 8.26 4.46 -12.55
N ALA A 315 7.16 5.19 -12.82
CA ALA A 315 7.07 6.07 -13.99
C ALA A 315 8.22 7.10 -14.03
N ARG A 316 8.58 7.68 -12.88
CA ARG A 316 9.70 8.63 -12.76
C ARG A 316 11.07 8.00 -13.02
N SER A 317 11.24 6.71 -12.76
CA SER A 317 12.50 6.00 -13.02
C SER A 317 12.72 5.65 -14.49
N LEU A 318 11.69 5.79 -15.34
CA LEU A 318 11.74 5.48 -16.76
C LEU A 318 12.04 6.73 -17.60
N SER A 319 12.70 6.55 -18.75
CA SER A 319 12.87 7.62 -19.73
C SER A 319 11.52 8.00 -20.35
N ALA A 320 11.34 9.28 -20.73
CA ALA A 320 10.09 9.80 -21.30
C ALA A 320 9.65 9.11 -22.61
N GLY A 321 10.54 8.45 -23.33
CA GLY A 321 10.22 7.72 -24.55
C GLY A 321 9.84 8.62 -25.74
N GLY A 322 10.37 9.84 -25.78
CA GLY A 322 10.11 10.81 -26.88
C GLY A 322 8.83 11.64 -26.70
N LEU A 323 8.17 11.58 -25.54
CA LEU A 323 7.00 12.43 -25.21
C LEU A 323 7.49 13.79 -24.71
N ASP A 324 7.10 14.86 -25.37
CA ASP A 324 7.38 16.24 -24.98
C ASP A 324 6.20 16.84 -24.18
N LEU A 325 6.07 16.40 -22.93
CA LEU A 325 5.04 16.84 -22.00
C LEU A 325 5.69 17.27 -20.67
N PRO A 326 5.05 18.18 -19.90
CA PRO A 326 5.52 18.51 -18.55
C PRO A 326 5.71 17.26 -17.68
N ALA A 327 6.80 17.22 -16.90
CA ALA A 327 7.19 16.04 -16.13
C ALA A 327 6.06 15.47 -15.26
N ASN A 328 5.30 16.34 -14.59
CA ASN A 328 4.19 15.90 -13.72
C ASN A 328 3.01 15.29 -14.52
N LEU A 329 2.76 15.74 -15.74
CA LEU A 329 1.75 15.14 -16.63
C LEU A 329 2.24 13.78 -17.17
N LEU A 330 3.54 13.66 -17.48
CA LEU A 330 4.12 12.39 -17.87
C LEU A 330 3.96 11.33 -16.78
N LEU A 331 4.18 11.69 -15.50
CA LEU A 331 3.99 10.77 -14.37
C LEU A 331 2.51 10.37 -14.16
N ALA A 332 1.57 11.21 -14.52
CA ALA A 332 0.14 10.94 -14.42
C ALA A 332 -0.38 10.01 -15.54
N LEU A 333 0.30 10.00 -16.69
CA LEU A 333 -0.16 9.33 -17.92
C LEU A 333 -0.47 7.85 -17.75
N PRO A 334 0.39 7.01 -17.11
CA PRO A 334 0.11 5.58 -16.97
C PRO A 334 -1.21 5.28 -16.24
N ILE A 335 -1.49 6.02 -15.15
CA ILE A 335 -2.71 5.84 -14.35
C ILE A 335 -3.93 6.32 -15.14
N SER A 336 -3.83 7.47 -15.80
CA SER A 336 -4.93 8.03 -16.58
C SER A 336 -5.28 7.15 -17.78
N VAL A 337 -4.29 6.63 -18.50
CA VAL A 337 -4.49 5.69 -19.61
C VAL A 337 -5.16 4.40 -19.12
N GLU A 338 -4.72 3.87 -17.98
CA GLU A 338 -5.35 2.70 -17.37
C GLU A 338 -6.83 2.92 -17.07
N MET A 339 -7.17 4.04 -16.39
CA MET A 339 -8.56 4.36 -16.04
C MET A 339 -9.42 4.61 -17.30
N GLY A 340 -8.86 5.29 -18.30
CA GLY A 340 -9.52 5.52 -19.58
C GLY A 340 -9.80 4.25 -20.36
N CYS A 341 -8.83 3.36 -20.45
CA CYS A 341 -9.00 2.04 -21.07
C CYS A 341 -10.03 1.18 -20.31
N GLY A 342 -10.02 1.24 -18.97
CA GLY A 342 -11.02 0.59 -18.13
C GLY A 342 -12.43 1.11 -18.37
N LEU A 343 -12.61 2.42 -18.60
CA LEU A 343 -13.88 3.01 -18.97
C LEU A 343 -14.40 2.46 -20.30
N LEU A 344 -13.55 2.45 -21.33
CA LEU A 344 -13.93 1.95 -22.67
C LEU A 344 -14.38 0.49 -22.61
N THR A 345 -13.63 -0.37 -21.94
CA THR A 345 -13.98 -1.79 -21.85
C THR A 345 -15.14 -2.07 -20.91
N SER A 346 -15.40 -1.23 -19.92
CA SER A 346 -16.59 -1.37 -19.08
C SER A 346 -17.88 -1.24 -19.89
N LEU A 347 -17.90 -0.35 -20.89
CA LEU A 347 -19.02 -0.19 -21.80
C LEU A 347 -19.19 -1.39 -22.75
N LEU A 348 -18.07 -1.97 -23.21
CA LEU A 348 -18.06 -3.13 -24.09
C LEU A 348 -18.39 -4.44 -23.36
N ALA A 349 -17.94 -4.58 -22.13
CA ALA A 349 -18.10 -5.78 -21.31
C ALA A 349 -19.57 -6.12 -21.05
N GLY A 350 -20.43 -5.12 -20.88
CA GLY A 350 -21.88 -5.33 -20.76
C GLY A 350 -22.46 -6.03 -22.01
N ARG A 351 -22.14 -5.51 -23.21
CA ARG A 351 -22.57 -6.10 -24.48
C ARG A 351 -22.02 -7.52 -24.68
N LEU A 352 -20.76 -7.75 -24.27
CA LEU A 352 -20.12 -9.04 -24.37
C LEU A 352 -20.76 -10.06 -23.42
N THR A 353 -21.09 -9.62 -22.19
CA THR A 353 -21.81 -10.41 -21.20
C THR A 353 -23.20 -10.83 -21.73
N ASP A 354 -23.94 -9.90 -22.33
CA ASP A 354 -25.27 -10.19 -22.87
C ASP A 354 -25.23 -11.14 -24.08
N ARG A 355 -24.17 -11.08 -24.90
CA ARG A 355 -24.08 -11.90 -26.14
C ARG A 355 -23.40 -13.26 -25.92
N LYS A 356 -22.36 -13.31 -25.13
CA LYS A 356 -21.47 -14.50 -24.97
C LYS A 356 -21.43 -15.05 -23.56
N GLY A 357 -22.15 -14.44 -22.61
CA GLY A 357 -22.15 -14.77 -21.21
C GLY A 357 -21.07 -14.05 -20.41
N TRP A 358 -21.27 -14.00 -19.11
CA TRP A 358 -20.39 -13.29 -18.16
C TRP A 358 -18.95 -13.85 -18.13
N GLN A 359 -18.78 -15.15 -18.40
CA GLN A 359 -17.48 -15.82 -18.34
C GLN A 359 -16.48 -15.30 -19.38
N VAL A 360 -16.96 -14.89 -20.56
CA VAL A 360 -16.08 -14.44 -21.65
C VAL A 360 -15.33 -13.16 -21.29
N PRO A 361 -15.99 -12.07 -20.86
CA PRO A 361 -15.26 -10.88 -20.45
C PRO A 361 -14.39 -11.11 -19.20
N VAL A 362 -14.79 -11.98 -18.26
CA VAL A 362 -13.97 -12.28 -17.09
C VAL A 362 -12.67 -12.99 -17.46
N LEU A 363 -12.74 -14.07 -18.23
CA LEU A 363 -11.55 -14.81 -18.64
C LEU A 363 -10.63 -13.98 -19.55
N ALA A 364 -11.21 -13.29 -20.53
CA ALA A 364 -10.44 -12.38 -21.39
C ALA A 364 -9.79 -11.26 -20.58
N GLY A 365 -10.53 -10.69 -19.63
CA GLY A 365 -10.05 -9.61 -18.78
C GLY A 365 -8.89 -10.03 -17.88
N LEU A 366 -8.96 -11.20 -17.24
CA LEU A 366 -7.86 -11.77 -16.44
C LEU A 366 -6.62 -12.03 -17.29
N GLY A 367 -6.79 -12.59 -18.49
CA GLY A 367 -5.68 -12.85 -19.42
C GLY A 367 -5.02 -11.56 -19.91
N VAL A 368 -5.81 -10.55 -20.29
CA VAL A 368 -5.31 -9.23 -20.73
C VAL A 368 -4.63 -8.50 -19.57
N SER A 369 -5.17 -8.58 -18.34
CA SER A 369 -4.52 -8.00 -17.16
C SER A 369 -3.17 -8.66 -16.88
N ALA A 370 -3.07 -9.99 -16.98
CA ALA A 370 -1.82 -10.71 -16.78
C ALA A 370 -0.78 -10.33 -17.84
N ALA A 371 -1.17 -10.27 -19.11
CA ALA A 371 -0.30 -9.80 -20.19
C ALA A 371 0.14 -8.35 -19.98
N GLY A 372 -0.77 -7.48 -19.54
CA GLY A 372 -0.48 -6.09 -19.21
C GLY A 372 0.52 -5.95 -18.05
N MET A 373 0.39 -6.77 -16.98
CA MET A 373 1.34 -6.79 -15.87
C MET A 373 2.73 -7.25 -16.32
N LEU A 374 2.82 -8.30 -17.15
CA LEU A 374 4.11 -8.73 -17.73
C LEU A 374 4.72 -7.65 -18.63
N ALA A 375 3.89 -6.98 -19.42
CA ALA A 375 4.35 -5.86 -20.24
C ALA A 375 4.86 -4.68 -19.39
N CYS A 376 4.24 -4.40 -18.23
CA CYS A 376 4.74 -3.42 -17.27
C CYS A 376 6.12 -3.80 -16.72
N ALA A 377 6.34 -5.08 -16.39
CA ALA A 377 7.64 -5.58 -15.93
C ALA A 377 8.74 -5.43 -16.99
N ALA A 378 8.39 -5.58 -18.26
CA ALA A 378 9.30 -5.49 -19.41
C ALA A 378 9.45 -4.08 -19.99
N ALA A 379 8.71 -3.08 -19.49
CA ALA A 379 8.70 -1.74 -20.05
C ALA A 379 10.09 -1.08 -19.99
N ALA A 380 10.57 -0.58 -21.13
CA ALA A 380 11.86 0.09 -21.26
C ALA A 380 11.75 1.62 -21.10
N ASN A 381 10.58 2.19 -21.36
CA ASN A 381 10.32 3.63 -21.28
C ASN A 381 8.89 3.90 -20.83
N LEU A 382 8.60 5.17 -20.55
CA LEU A 382 7.32 5.61 -20.02
C LEU A 382 6.14 5.38 -20.98
N LEU A 383 6.38 5.52 -22.30
CA LEU A 383 5.34 5.29 -23.30
C LEU A 383 4.91 3.82 -23.33
N MET A 384 5.89 2.89 -23.33
CA MET A 384 5.62 1.44 -23.23
C MET A 384 4.92 1.09 -21.92
N PHE A 385 5.35 1.70 -20.81
CA PHE A 385 4.72 1.51 -19.53
C PHE A 385 3.27 2.00 -19.51
N SER A 386 3.00 3.19 -20.07
CA SER A 386 1.64 3.72 -20.19
C SER A 386 0.74 2.84 -21.06
N ALA A 387 1.25 2.34 -22.19
CA ALA A 387 0.52 1.39 -23.03
C ALA A 387 0.25 0.06 -22.29
N ALA A 388 1.23 -0.47 -21.56
CA ALA A 388 1.08 -1.67 -20.75
C ALA A 388 0.04 -1.47 -19.63
N ARG A 389 0.02 -0.29 -18.96
CA ARG A 389 -1.03 0.08 -18.00
C ARG A 389 -2.40 0.17 -18.67
N GLY A 390 -2.45 0.65 -19.91
CA GLY A 390 -3.68 0.60 -20.74
C GLY A 390 -4.22 -0.82 -20.90
N LEU A 391 -3.35 -1.81 -21.18
CA LEU A 391 -3.75 -3.23 -21.23
C LEU A 391 -4.30 -3.71 -19.89
N VAL A 392 -3.66 -3.34 -18.76
CA VAL A 392 -4.18 -3.66 -17.43
C VAL A 392 -5.56 -3.05 -17.23
N GLY A 393 -5.77 -1.80 -17.65
CA GLY A 393 -7.07 -1.12 -17.59
C GLY A 393 -8.15 -1.79 -18.44
N LEU A 394 -7.80 -2.22 -19.68
CA LEU A 394 -8.72 -3.00 -20.52
C LEU A 394 -9.17 -4.29 -19.80
N GLY A 395 -8.21 -5.02 -19.23
CA GLY A 395 -8.49 -6.23 -18.47
C GLY A 395 -9.31 -5.97 -17.21
N TYR A 396 -9.02 -4.87 -16.49
CA TYR A 396 -9.79 -4.46 -15.32
C TYR A 396 -11.27 -4.21 -15.64
N GLY A 397 -11.55 -3.42 -16.68
CA GLY A 397 -12.92 -3.12 -17.07
C GLY A 397 -13.71 -4.38 -17.47
N LEU A 398 -13.08 -5.28 -18.24
CA LEU A 398 -13.68 -6.55 -18.63
C LEU A 398 -13.97 -7.45 -17.43
N THR A 399 -13.00 -7.65 -16.55
CA THR A 399 -13.13 -8.55 -15.39
C THR A 399 -14.17 -8.03 -14.42
N TRP A 400 -14.08 -6.73 -14.06
CA TRP A 400 -15.00 -6.11 -13.10
C TRP A 400 -16.46 -6.18 -13.56
N MET A 401 -16.73 -5.73 -14.80
CA MET A 401 -18.09 -5.74 -15.33
C MET A 401 -18.60 -7.15 -15.59
N GLY A 402 -17.73 -8.07 -16.00
CA GLY A 402 -18.09 -9.47 -16.17
C GLY A 402 -18.52 -10.13 -14.86
N LEU A 403 -17.78 -9.89 -13.75
CA LEU A 403 -18.16 -10.39 -12.43
C LEU A 403 -19.43 -9.73 -11.89
N GLN A 404 -19.64 -8.43 -12.13
CA GLN A 404 -20.95 -7.80 -11.84
C GLN A 404 -22.08 -8.43 -12.66
N GLY A 405 -21.84 -8.70 -13.94
CA GLY A 405 -22.78 -9.42 -14.82
C GLY A 405 -23.15 -10.80 -14.27
N PHE A 406 -22.16 -11.52 -13.74
CA PHE A 406 -22.40 -12.80 -13.04
C PHE A 406 -23.38 -12.64 -11.88
N ILE A 407 -23.15 -11.66 -10.99
CA ILE A 407 -24.05 -11.40 -9.85
C ILE A 407 -25.46 -11.05 -10.31
N VAL A 408 -25.57 -10.14 -11.30
CA VAL A 408 -26.87 -9.66 -11.77
C VAL A 408 -27.69 -10.76 -12.45
N THR A 409 -27.03 -11.63 -13.24
CA THR A 409 -27.69 -12.68 -14.00
C THR A 409 -27.99 -13.95 -13.19
N ARG A 410 -27.21 -14.21 -12.14
CA ARG A 410 -27.33 -15.44 -11.35
C ARG A 410 -27.97 -15.25 -9.97
N SER A 411 -28.15 -14.01 -9.51
CA SER A 411 -28.82 -13.75 -8.24
C SER A 411 -30.28 -13.37 -8.45
N PRO A 412 -31.23 -14.00 -7.74
CA PRO A 412 -32.59 -13.52 -7.62
C PRO A 412 -32.64 -12.08 -7.12
N ALA A 413 -33.67 -11.32 -7.47
CA ALA A 413 -33.78 -9.90 -7.14
C ALA A 413 -33.61 -9.63 -5.63
N GLN A 414 -34.20 -10.47 -4.78
CA GLN A 414 -34.15 -10.37 -3.32
C GLN A 414 -32.75 -10.56 -2.71
N TYR A 415 -31.85 -11.34 -3.35
CA TYR A 415 -30.47 -11.60 -2.86
C TYR A 415 -29.39 -10.79 -3.58
N ARG A 416 -29.76 -10.06 -4.66
CA ARG A 416 -28.80 -9.35 -5.51
C ARG A 416 -27.95 -8.33 -4.75
N GLY A 417 -28.55 -7.55 -3.88
CA GLY A 417 -27.86 -6.58 -3.03
C GLY A 417 -26.87 -7.26 -2.08
N ARG A 418 -27.29 -8.33 -1.39
CA ARG A 418 -26.43 -9.11 -0.49
C ARG A 418 -25.24 -9.74 -1.21
N ASN A 419 -25.45 -10.34 -2.38
CA ASN A 419 -24.41 -10.96 -3.15
C ASN A 419 -23.41 -9.91 -3.70
N MET A 420 -23.90 -8.73 -4.12
CA MET A 420 -23.06 -7.63 -4.56
C MET A 420 -22.18 -7.11 -3.41
N THR A 421 -22.74 -6.95 -2.21
CA THR A 421 -21.97 -6.55 -1.01
C THR A 421 -20.84 -7.53 -0.71
N GLY A 422 -21.07 -8.84 -0.87
CA GLY A 422 -20.04 -9.86 -0.72
C GLY A 422 -18.87 -9.68 -1.69
N VAL A 423 -19.16 -9.39 -2.96
CA VAL A 423 -18.14 -9.14 -3.99
C VAL A 423 -17.37 -7.84 -3.73
N ILE A 424 -18.07 -6.77 -3.32
CA ILE A 424 -17.46 -5.49 -2.96
C ILE A 424 -16.53 -5.65 -1.75
N ALA A 425 -16.91 -6.48 -0.76
CA ALA A 425 -16.03 -6.77 0.37
C ALA A 425 -14.74 -7.47 -0.09
N GLY A 426 -14.83 -8.44 -1.01
CA GLY A 426 -13.65 -9.07 -1.63
C GLY A 426 -12.79 -8.07 -2.41
N LEU A 427 -13.42 -7.13 -3.12
CA LEU A 427 -12.72 -6.04 -3.83
C LEU A 427 -11.85 -5.22 -2.89
N PHE A 428 -12.43 -4.66 -1.83
CA PHE A 428 -11.69 -3.82 -0.89
C PHE A 428 -10.65 -4.61 -0.10
N ALA A 429 -10.95 -5.86 0.29
CA ALA A 429 -9.99 -6.73 0.95
C ALA A 429 -8.76 -7.00 0.06
N GLY A 430 -8.97 -7.31 -1.23
CA GLY A 430 -7.90 -7.52 -2.21
C GLY A 430 -7.10 -6.24 -2.47
N HIS A 431 -7.80 -5.13 -2.70
CA HIS A 431 -7.18 -3.83 -2.95
C HIS A 431 -6.27 -3.38 -1.81
N LEU A 432 -6.79 -3.44 -0.57
CA LEU A 432 -6.09 -3.10 0.65
C LEU A 432 -4.83 -3.96 0.85
N SER A 433 -5.00 -5.28 0.77
CA SER A 433 -3.93 -6.23 1.01
C SER A 433 -2.87 -6.15 -0.09
N GLY A 434 -3.29 -6.02 -1.35
CA GLY A 434 -2.39 -5.90 -2.50
C GLY A 434 -1.53 -4.64 -2.43
N ALA A 435 -2.12 -3.48 -2.15
CA ALA A 435 -1.38 -2.22 -2.04
C ALA A 435 -0.31 -2.26 -0.94
N ALA A 436 -0.65 -2.82 0.23
CA ALA A 436 0.29 -2.94 1.34
C ALA A 436 1.43 -3.94 1.04
N VAL A 437 1.09 -5.14 0.57
CA VAL A 437 2.09 -6.17 0.21
C VAL A 437 2.97 -5.69 -0.92
N GLY A 438 2.40 -5.05 -1.94
CA GLY A 438 3.15 -4.57 -3.09
C GLY A 438 4.17 -3.49 -2.74
N ALA A 439 3.82 -2.57 -1.84
CA ALA A 439 4.74 -1.54 -1.35
C ALA A 439 5.92 -2.16 -0.57
N MET A 440 5.64 -3.12 0.32
CA MET A 440 6.68 -3.84 1.08
C MET A 440 7.55 -4.72 0.15
N LEU A 441 6.92 -5.41 -0.80
CA LEU A 441 7.62 -6.29 -1.73
C LEU A 441 8.55 -5.48 -2.66
N MET A 442 8.13 -4.28 -3.07
CA MET A 442 8.93 -3.40 -3.91
C MET A 442 10.25 -3.02 -3.27
N GLU A 443 10.27 -2.78 -1.94
CA GLU A 443 11.51 -2.50 -1.20
C GLU A 443 12.50 -3.67 -1.20
N GLN A 444 12.01 -4.92 -1.35
CA GLN A 444 12.83 -6.12 -1.31
C GLN A 444 13.31 -6.57 -2.70
N VAL A 445 12.41 -6.57 -3.69
CA VAL A 445 12.67 -7.18 -5.02
C VAL A 445 12.65 -6.17 -6.16
N GLY A 446 12.32 -4.90 -5.88
CA GLY A 446 12.25 -3.83 -6.87
C GLY A 446 10.96 -3.81 -7.71
N PHE A 447 10.77 -2.74 -8.48
CA PHE A 447 9.53 -2.44 -9.20
C PHE A 447 9.12 -3.54 -10.19
N ARG A 448 10.04 -3.99 -11.04
CA ARG A 448 9.74 -4.95 -12.14
C ARG A 448 9.27 -6.30 -11.63
N ALA A 449 9.92 -6.79 -10.57
CA ALA A 449 9.56 -8.08 -9.98
C ALA A 449 8.15 -8.07 -9.40
N VAL A 450 7.68 -6.95 -8.81
CA VAL A 450 6.32 -6.84 -8.28
C VAL A 450 5.27 -6.97 -9.38
N PHE A 451 5.50 -6.41 -10.57
CA PHE A 451 4.60 -6.59 -11.71
C PHE A 451 4.57 -8.06 -12.17
N ALA A 452 5.73 -8.73 -12.22
CA ALA A 452 5.79 -10.16 -12.56
C ALA A 452 5.04 -11.02 -11.52
N VAL A 453 5.21 -10.75 -10.23
CA VAL A 453 4.45 -11.39 -9.15
C VAL A 453 2.95 -11.13 -9.32
N GLY A 454 2.54 -9.91 -9.66
CA GLY A 454 1.15 -9.57 -9.94
C GLY A 454 0.56 -10.39 -11.08
N ALA A 455 1.31 -10.59 -12.16
CA ALA A 455 0.89 -11.44 -13.27
C ALA A 455 0.69 -12.91 -12.85
N VAL A 456 1.60 -13.45 -12.05
CA VAL A 456 1.50 -14.82 -11.51
C VAL A 456 0.30 -14.94 -10.57
N MET A 457 0.06 -13.94 -9.70
CA MET A 457 -1.08 -13.96 -8.77
C MET A 457 -2.42 -13.96 -9.49
N LEU A 458 -2.53 -13.46 -10.72
CA LEU A 458 -3.75 -13.54 -11.54
C LEU A 458 -4.13 -14.96 -11.95
N VAL A 459 -3.23 -15.94 -11.84
CA VAL A 459 -3.55 -17.36 -12.04
C VAL A 459 -4.57 -17.85 -11.00
N MET A 460 -4.53 -17.34 -9.76
CA MET A 460 -5.46 -17.71 -8.70
C MET A 460 -6.93 -17.38 -9.05
N PRO A 461 -7.30 -16.12 -9.37
CA PRO A 461 -8.68 -15.82 -9.79
C PRO A 461 -9.07 -16.52 -11.10
N LEU A 462 -8.13 -16.73 -12.03
CA LEU A 462 -8.39 -17.51 -13.24
C LEU A 462 -8.77 -18.95 -12.90
N ALA A 463 -8.03 -19.62 -12.05
CA ALA A 463 -8.36 -20.95 -11.54
C ALA A 463 -9.70 -20.95 -10.79
N GLY A 464 -9.97 -19.91 -10.00
CA GLY A 464 -11.25 -19.72 -9.31
C GLY A 464 -12.44 -19.69 -10.29
N VAL A 465 -12.33 -18.97 -11.41
CA VAL A 465 -13.36 -18.94 -12.44
C VAL A 465 -13.53 -20.32 -13.09
N LEU A 466 -12.43 -20.97 -13.47
CA LEU A 466 -12.46 -22.25 -14.19
C LEU A 466 -12.90 -23.44 -13.31
N ILE A 467 -12.67 -23.40 -12.01
CA ILE A 467 -12.98 -24.49 -11.08
C ILE A 467 -14.29 -24.21 -10.33
N LEU A 468 -14.39 -23.05 -9.64
CA LEU A 468 -15.54 -22.76 -8.77
C LEU A 468 -16.75 -22.25 -9.53
N MET A 469 -16.54 -21.44 -10.59
CA MET A 469 -17.63 -20.79 -11.30
C MET A 469 -18.04 -21.55 -12.57
N ARG A 470 -17.33 -22.63 -12.93
CA ARG A 470 -17.63 -23.45 -14.11
C ARG A 470 -19.07 -23.94 -14.19
N PRO A 471 -19.73 -24.40 -13.09
CA PRO A 471 -21.12 -24.87 -13.15
C PRO A 471 -22.13 -23.78 -13.54
N TYR A 472 -21.75 -22.51 -13.36
CA TYR A 472 -22.61 -21.35 -13.61
C TYR A 472 -22.32 -20.67 -14.96
N MET A 473 -21.44 -21.24 -15.80
CA MET A 473 -21.15 -20.69 -17.13
C MET A 473 -22.39 -20.79 -18.03
N ASP A 474 -22.63 -19.70 -18.76
CA ASP A 474 -23.77 -19.62 -19.67
C ASP A 474 -23.54 -20.48 -20.91
N ARG A 475 -24.54 -21.27 -21.29
CA ARG A 475 -24.57 -22.05 -22.54
C ARG A 475 -25.43 -21.31 -23.56
N GLY A 476 -25.06 -21.36 -24.85
CA GLY A 476 -25.59 -20.51 -25.92
C GLY A 476 -27.13 -20.44 -26.07
N ARG A 477 -27.90 -21.46 -25.68
CA ARG A 477 -29.37 -21.44 -25.70
C ARG A 477 -30.01 -20.52 -24.66
N GLN A 478 -29.36 -20.33 -23.51
CA GLN A 478 -29.89 -19.47 -22.43
C GLN A 478 -29.69 -17.98 -22.74
N LEU A 479 -28.64 -17.67 -23.52
CA LEU A 479 -28.32 -16.29 -23.91
C LEU A 479 -29.33 -15.70 -24.91
N ALA A 480 -29.81 -16.52 -25.85
CA ALA A 480 -30.82 -16.10 -26.84
C ALA A 480 -32.17 -15.72 -26.19
N ALA A 481 -32.59 -16.49 -25.17
CA ALA A 481 -33.83 -16.21 -24.41
C ALA A 481 -33.74 -14.93 -23.55
N GLN A 482 -32.57 -14.63 -22.99
CA GLN A 482 -32.35 -13.43 -22.16
C GLN A 482 -32.22 -12.16 -23.01
N ALA A 483 -31.65 -12.25 -24.22
CA ALA A 483 -31.49 -11.12 -25.12
C ALA A 483 -32.85 -10.65 -25.71
N ALA A 484 -33.80 -11.56 -25.86
CA ALA A 484 -35.13 -11.24 -26.41
C ALA A 484 -36.01 -10.41 -25.45
N GLY A 485 -35.76 -10.49 -24.14
CA GLY A 485 -36.59 -9.82 -23.10
C GLY A 485 -36.09 -8.46 -22.60
N ARG A 486 -34.92 -8.00 -23.06
CA ARG A 486 -34.37 -6.69 -22.61
C ARG A 486 -34.69 -5.60 -23.59
N ALA A 487 -35.55 -4.66 -23.16
CA ALA A 487 -35.78 -3.38 -23.87
C ALA A 487 -34.42 -2.66 -24.02
N ARG A 488 -34.01 -2.37 -25.27
CA ARG A 488 -32.85 -1.54 -25.57
C ARG A 488 -33.15 -0.12 -25.10
N ALA A 489 -32.51 0.28 -23.98
CA ALA A 489 -32.47 1.69 -23.62
C ALA A 489 -31.85 2.46 -24.80
N HIS A 490 -32.61 3.39 -25.40
CA HIS A 490 -32.11 4.22 -26.49
C HIS A 490 -30.96 5.09 -25.98
N LEU A 491 -29.77 4.91 -26.58
CA LEU A 491 -28.55 5.67 -26.21
C LEU A 491 -28.82 7.19 -26.25
N SER A 492 -29.67 7.64 -27.16
CA SER A 492 -30.08 9.04 -27.31
C SER A 492 -30.85 9.57 -26.09
N GLU A 493 -31.70 8.76 -25.46
CA GLU A 493 -32.43 9.16 -24.24
C GLU A 493 -31.49 9.20 -23.03
N THR A 494 -30.58 8.25 -22.94
CA THR A 494 -29.54 8.23 -21.88
C THR A 494 -28.62 9.45 -21.98
N LEU A 495 -28.29 9.90 -23.19
CA LEU A 495 -27.48 11.11 -23.41
C LEU A 495 -28.25 12.41 -23.08
N LYS A 496 -29.55 12.45 -23.28
CA LYS A 496 -30.37 13.61 -22.87
C LYS A 496 -30.35 13.86 -21.37
N LEU A 497 -30.19 12.77 -20.57
CA LEU A 497 -30.09 12.86 -19.12
C LEU A 497 -28.85 13.66 -18.67
N LEU A 498 -27.74 13.62 -19.41
CA LEU A 498 -26.53 14.41 -19.12
C LEU A 498 -26.80 15.92 -19.11
N PHE A 499 -27.77 16.37 -19.91
CA PHE A 499 -28.09 17.78 -20.06
C PHE A 499 -29.24 18.24 -19.14
N THR A 500 -29.80 17.34 -18.32
CA THR A 500 -30.74 17.74 -17.28
C THR A 500 -30.01 18.41 -16.13
N ARG A 501 -30.60 19.53 -15.63
CA ARG A 501 -29.94 20.37 -14.61
C ARG A 501 -29.57 19.63 -13.35
N ASP A 502 -30.50 18.90 -12.76
CA ASP A 502 -30.33 18.29 -11.44
C ASP A 502 -29.40 17.08 -11.47
N PHE A 503 -29.49 16.29 -12.54
CA PHE A 503 -28.57 15.17 -12.72
C PHE A 503 -27.16 15.66 -13.12
N GLY A 504 -27.06 16.66 -13.98
CA GLY A 504 -25.78 17.30 -14.33
C GLY A 504 -25.09 17.91 -13.11
N LEU A 505 -25.84 18.60 -12.23
CA LEU A 505 -25.30 19.11 -10.95
C LEU A 505 -24.78 18.01 -10.04
N LEU A 506 -25.43 16.84 -9.96
CA LEU A 506 -24.92 15.70 -9.20
C LEU A 506 -23.58 15.20 -9.77
N LEU A 507 -23.46 15.10 -11.09
CA LEU A 507 -22.23 14.64 -11.73
C LEU A 507 -21.08 15.62 -11.52
N VAL A 508 -21.30 16.91 -11.84
CA VAL A 508 -20.23 17.93 -11.81
C VAL A 508 -19.95 18.42 -10.38
N GLY A 509 -20.96 18.48 -9.52
CA GLY A 509 -20.82 18.98 -8.15
C GLY A 509 -20.43 17.92 -7.12
N SER A 510 -20.52 16.64 -7.45
CA SER A 510 -20.22 15.57 -6.48
C SER A 510 -19.43 14.40 -7.07
N VAL A 511 -19.94 13.73 -8.11
CA VAL A 511 -19.35 12.46 -8.59
C VAL A 511 -17.96 12.67 -9.19
N ILE A 512 -17.83 13.55 -10.18
CA ILE A 512 -16.56 13.80 -10.87
C ILE A 512 -15.50 14.39 -9.94
N PRO A 513 -15.79 15.46 -9.13
CA PRO A 513 -14.79 16.04 -8.24
C PRO A 513 -14.31 15.06 -7.17
N PHE A 514 -15.20 14.24 -6.61
CA PHE A 514 -14.83 13.19 -5.68
C PHE A 514 -13.88 12.18 -6.34
N SER A 515 -14.17 11.71 -7.53
CA SER A 515 -13.38 10.72 -8.25
C SER A 515 -12.01 11.27 -8.68
N ILE A 516 -11.95 12.58 -9.05
CA ILE A 516 -10.68 13.30 -9.29
C ILE A 516 -9.84 13.31 -8.00
N ALA A 517 -10.43 13.71 -6.87
CA ALA A 517 -9.75 13.75 -5.59
C ALA A 517 -9.28 12.37 -5.15
N GLN A 518 -10.13 11.35 -5.29
CA GLN A 518 -9.84 9.99 -4.86
C GLN A 518 -8.62 9.40 -5.59
N VAL A 519 -8.65 9.29 -6.91
CA VAL A 519 -7.56 8.67 -7.67
C VAL A 519 -6.37 9.61 -7.76
N GLY A 520 -6.62 10.92 -7.90
CA GLY A 520 -5.58 11.93 -7.90
C GLY A 520 -4.75 11.94 -6.62
N LEU A 521 -5.39 11.84 -5.45
CA LEU A 521 -4.66 11.75 -4.17
C LEU A 521 -4.07 10.35 -3.96
N LEU A 522 -4.90 9.30 -3.94
CA LEU A 522 -4.46 7.98 -3.49
C LEU A 522 -3.45 7.31 -4.42
N SER A 523 -3.69 7.37 -5.73
CA SER A 523 -2.87 6.61 -6.68
C SER A 523 -1.74 7.42 -7.30
N PHE A 524 -1.82 8.75 -7.29
CA PHE A 524 -0.84 9.62 -7.93
C PHE A 524 -0.08 10.49 -6.93
N ALA A 525 -0.77 11.37 -6.19
CA ALA A 525 -0.12 12.37 -5.37
C ALA A 525 0.55 11.80 -4.11
N LEU A 526 -0.15 10.90 -3.41
CA LEU A 526 0.30 10.37 -2.12
C LEU A 526 1.67 9.67 -2.19
N PRO A 527 1.93 8.77 -3.16
CA PRO A 527 3.25 8.16 -3.30
C PRO A 527 4.35 9.18 -3.56
N LEU A 528 4.11 10.16 -4.44
CA LEU A 528 5.09 11.20 -4.77
C LEU A 528 5.34 12.15 -3.60
N TYR A 529 4.28 12.54 -2.88
CA TYR A 529 4.35 13.44 -1.74
C TYR A 529 5.13 12.82 -0.58
N LEU A 530 4.77 11.58 -0.20
CA LEU A 530 5.43 10.90 0.92
C LEU A 530 6.88 10.51 0.60
N GLU A 531 7.17 10.15 -0.64
CA GLU A 531 8.55 9.89 -1.06
C GLU A 531 9.40 11.16 -1.04
N ALA A 532 8.85 12.31 -1.44
CA ALA A 532 9.54 13.60 -1.33
C ALA A 532 9.84 14.00 0.14
N GLU A 533 9.00 13.56 1.09
CA GLU A 533 9.22 13.70 2.54
C GLU A 533 10.18 12.62 3.09
N GLY A 534 10.77 11.77 2.25
CA GLY A 534 11.70 10.71 2.67
C GLY A 534 11.04 9.52 3.39
N VAL A 535 9.73 9.34 3.21
CA VAL A 535 8.96 8.26 3.86
C VAL A 535 9.14 6.95 3.07
N ALA A 536 9.41 5.86 3.76
CA ALA A 536 9.55 4.52 3.17
C ALA A 536 8.27 4.07 2.45
N ALA A 537 8.40 3.31 1.37
CA ALA A 537 7.28 2.83 0.56
C ALA A 537 6.31 1.92 1.34
N SER A 538 6.82 1.14 2.29
CA SER A 538 5.98 0.35 3.22
C SER A 538 5.01 1.24 4.02
N SER A 539 5.44 2.44 4.42
CA SER A 539 4.58 3.42 5.09
C SER A 539 3.53 4.03 4.16
N ILE A 540 3.86 4.24 2.87
CA ILE A 540 2.89 4.65 1.84
C ILE A 540 1.78 3.59 1.73
N GLY A 541 2.15 2.31 1.65
CA GLY A 541 1.20 1.20 1.64
C GLY A 541 0.29 1.19 2.88
N ARG A 542 0.83 1.46 4.07
CA ARG A 542 0.06 1.56 5.32
C ARG A 542 -0.94 2.71 5.31
N VAL A 543 -0.56 3.86 4.79
CA VAL A 543 -1.48 5.01 4.66
C VAL A 543 -2.61 4.67 3.69
N LEU A 544 -2.32 4.00 2.56
CA LEU A 544 -3.36 3.53 1.63
C LEU A 544 -4.32 2.52 2.28
N MET A 545 -3.83 1.68 3.22
CA MET A 545 -4.68 0.75 3.98
C MET A 545 -5.76 1.47 4.79
N ILE A 546 -5.49 2.67 5.32
CA ILE A 546 -6.47 3.46 6.09
C ILE A 546 -7.74 3.68 5.27
N TYR A 547 -7.59 4.01 3.99
CA TYR A 547 -8.73 4.19 3.09
C TYR A 547 -9.59 2.93 2.99
N GLY A 548 -8.97 1.80 2.69
CA GLY A 548 -9.68 0.53 2.53
C GLY A 548 -10.36 0.07 3.82
N LEU A 549 -9.68 0.15 4.96
CA LEU A 549 -10.23 -0.20 6.27
C LEU A 549 -11.44 0.67 6.62
N CYS A 550 -11.34 1.98 6.42
CA CYS A 550 -12.45 2.90 6.67
C CYS A 550 -13.67 2.54 5.79
N VAL A 551 -13.48 2.32 4.50
CA VAL A 551 -14.59 1.98 3.59
C VAL A 551 -15.24 0.63 3.94
N ILE A 552 -14.45 -0.37 4.35
CA ILE A 552 -14.98 -1.69 4.73
C ILE A 552 -15.81 -1.63 6.00
N TYR A 553 -15.35 -0.92 7.03
CA TYR A 553 -15.98 -0.95 8.35
C TYR A 553 -16.95 0.20 8.58
N VAL A 554 -16.60 1.41 8.14
CA VAL A 554 -17.43 2.60 8.33
C VAL A 554 -18.49 2.72 7.24
N GLY A 555 -18.19 2.30 6.00
CA GLY A 555 -19.12 2.38 4.87
C GLY A 555 -20.49 1.75 5.13
N PRO A 556 -20.59 0.48 5.60
CA PRO A 556 -21.87 -0.15 5.91
C PRO A 556 -22.62 0.54 7.07
N LEU A 557 -21.88 1.12 8.04
CA LEU A 557 -22.48 1.87 9.14
C LEU A 557 -23.11 3.16 8.61
N MET A 558 -22.38 3.91 7.79
CA MET A 558 -22.88 5.13 7.17
C MET A 558 -24.04 4.85 6.21
N GLY A 559 -24.02 3.72 5.50
CA GLY A 559 -25.15 3.28 4.70
C GLY A 559 -26.45 3.21 5.51
N ARG A 560 -26.41 2.58 6.70
CA ARG A 560 -27.58 2.48 7.60
C ARG A 560 -28.04 3.86 8.10
N VAL A 561 -27.12 4.77 8.39
CA VAL A 561 -27.43 6.13 8.83
C VAL A 561 -28.08 6.92 7.70
N VAL A 562 -27.48 6.86 6.53
CA VAL A 562 -28.01 7.54 5.33
C VAL A 562 -29.37 7.01 4.91
N ASP A 563 -29.60 5.68 4.99
CA ASP A 563 -30.89 5.07 4.63
C ASP A 563 -32.03 5.59 5.49
N ARG A 564 -31.78 5.83 6.77
CA ARG A 564 -32.76 6.40 7.72
C ARG A 564 -32.99 7.91 7.51
N SER A 565 -32.08 8.59 6.85
CA SER A 565 -32.16 10.05 6.64
C SER A 565 -33.11 10.40 5.49
N ARG A 566 -33.97 11.40 5.70
CA ARG A 566 -34.86 11.93 4.66
C ARG A 566 -34.15 12.85 3.66
N ILE A 567 -32.98 13.44 4.02
CA ILE A 567 -32.28 14.42 3.21
C ILE A 567 -30.93 13.84 2.78
N LYS A 568 -30.91 13.15 1.62
CA LYS A 568 -29.71 12.54 1.07
C LYS A 568 -28.67 13.58 0.62
N LYS A 569 -29.12 14.76 0.15
CA LYS A 569 -28.27 15.89 -0.27
C LYS A 569 -27.28 16.30 0.83
N SER A 570 -27.74 16.42 2.08
CA SER A 570 -26.88 16.84 3.19
C SER A 570 -25.68 15.91 3.42
N TRP A 571 -25.85 14.61 3.21
CA TRP A 571 -24.78 13.64 3.34
C TRP A 571 -23.78 13.71 2.19
N ILE A 572 -24.23 14.01 0.96
CA ILE A 572 -23.36 14.27 -0.20
C ILE A 572 -22.50 15.49 0.07
N VAL A 573 -23.11 16.58 0.53
CA VAL A 573 -22.40 17.83 0.85
C VAL A 573 -21.41 17.63 1.99
N LEU A 574 -21.82 16.97 3.07
CA LEU A 574 -20.94 16.65 4.19
C LEU A 574 -19.71 15.86 3.73
N GLY A 575 -19.91 14.83 2.90
CA GLY A 575 -18.81 14.07 2.30
C GLY A 575 -17.87 14.95 1.48
N GLY A 576 -18.43 15.84 0.63
CA GLY A 576 -17.65 16.77 -0.18
C GLY A 576 -16.83 17.75 0.68
N LEU A 577 -17.42 18.30 1.75
CA LEU A 577 -16.72 19.19 2.69
C LEU A 577 -15.58 18.46 3.43
N ILE A 578 -15.82 17.26 3.92
CA ILE A 578 -14.80 16.46 4.64
C ILE A 578 -13.65 16.09 3.68
N GLY A 579 -13.97 15.66 2.46
CA GLY A 579 -12.94 15.28 1.48
C GLY A 579 -12.09 16.46 1.01
N SER A 580 -12.71 17.61 0.76
CA SER A 580 -11.98 18.83 0.41
C SER A 580 -11.09 19.33 1.56
N LEU A 581 -11.59 19.27 2.80
CA LEU A 581 -10.82 19.63 4.00
C LEU A 581 -9.55 18.74 4.16
N GLY A 582 -9.66 17.44 3.86
CA GLY A 582 -8.51 16.54 3.87
C GLY A 582 -7.40 16.98 2.93
N MET A 583 -7.73 17.39 1.70
CA MET A 583 -6.76 17.87 0.73
C MET A 583 -6.21 19.26 1.07
N LEU A 584 -7.06 20.16 1.57
CA LEU A 584 -6.65 21.50 2.02
C LEU A 584 -5.71 21.41 3.24
N GLY A 585 -5.91 20.45 4.13
CA GLY A 585 -5.10 20.24 5.32
C GLY A 585 -3.63 19.95 5.01
N LEU A 586 -3.32 19.37 3.85
CA LEU A 586 -1.96 19.10 3.39
C LEU A 586 -1.16 20.36 3.00
N TYR A 587 -1.82 21.50 2.86
CA TYR A 587 -1.14 22.79 2.68
C TYR A 587 -0.55 23.34 3.99
N PHE A 588 -1.27 23.14 5.09
CA PHE A 588 -0.88 23.68 6.40
C PHE A 588 -0.01 22.71 7.21
N ASN A 589 -0.10 21.42 6.91
CA ASN A 589 0.62 20.39 7.64
C ASN A 589 1.32 19.44 6.65
N SER A 590 2.55 19.05 6.97
CA SER A 590 3.33 18.12 6.16
C SER A 590 3.62 16.82 6.91
N GLY A 591 4.14 15.84 6.17
CA GLY A 591 4.60 14.57 6.70
C GLY A 591 3.54 13.47 6.75
N LEU A 592 3.96 12.31 7.31
CA LEU A 592 3.18 11.08 7.31
C LEU A 592 1.81 11.19 8.00
N LEU A 593 1.74 11.90 9.14
CA LEU A 593 0.49 12.04 9.90
C LEU A 593 -0.54 12.90 9.17
N ALA A 594 -0.08 13.98 8.53
CA ALA A 594 -0.94 14.84 7.72
C ALA A 594 -1.52 14.07 6.52
N ALA A 595 -0.68 13.28 5.84
CA ALA A 595 -1.11 12.41 4.76
C ALA A 595 -2.11 11.34 5.22
N ALA A 596 -1.86 10.70 6.37
CA ALA A 596 -2.77 9.72 6.96
C ALA A 596 -4.13 10.33 7.32
N ALA A 597 -4.15 11.54 7.89
CA ALA A 597 -5.36 12.30 8.20
C ALA A 597 -6.14 12.66 6.91
N ALA A 598 -5.45 13.14 5.88
CA ALA A 598 -6.07 13.47 4.58
C ALA A 598 -6.71 12.23 3.94
N VAL A 599 -6.02 11.09 3.96
CA VAL A 599 -6.55 9.82 3.44
C VAL A 599 -7.75 9.34 4.26
N LEU A 600 -7.72 9.47 5.59
CA LEU A 600 -8.86 9.13 6.44
C LEU A 600 -10.08 10.01 6.16
N LEU A 601 -9.88 11.33 6.02
CA LEU A 601 -10.96 12.25 5.68
C LEU A 601 -11.55 11.95 4.30
N LEU A 602 -10.70 11.64 3.31
CA LEU A 602 -11.18 11.23 1.98
C LEU A 602 -11.92 9.89 2.03
N ALA A 603 -11.50 8.94 2.87
CA ALA A 603 -12.19 7.68 3.07
C ALA A 603 -13.57 7.88 3.72
N LEU A 604 -13.68 8.75 4.70
CA LEU A 604 -14.97 9.15 5.29
C LEU A 604 -15.87 9.80 4.24
N ALA A 605 -15.32 10.72 3.43
CA ALA A 605 -16.03 11.32 2.30
C ALA A 605 -16.58 10.25 1.34
N SER A 606 -15.79 9.22 1.03
CA SER A 606 -16.20 8.07 0.21
C SER A 606 -17.37 7.30 0.84
N CYS A 607 -17.34 7.09 2.16
CA CYS A 607 -18.43 6.41 2.86
C CYS A 607 -19.75 7.18 2.78
N PHE A 608 -19.71 8.52 2.92
CA PHE A 608 -20.89 9.36 2.80
C PHE A 608 -21.39 9.46 1.34
N ALA A 609 -20.49 9.72 0.38
CA ALA A 609 -20.82 9.83 -1.03
C ALA A 609 -21.37 8.51 -1.59
N GLY A 610 -20.68 7.39 -1.32
CA GLY A 610 -21.09 6.06 -1.78
C GLY A 610 -22.46 5.63 -1.28
N ALA A 611 -22.82 6.00 -0.05
CA ALA A 611 -24.14 5.69 0.53
C ALA A 611 -25.25 6.60 0.00
N SER A 612 -24.94 7.84 -0.41
CA SER A 612 -25.93 8.91 -0.66
C SER A 612 -26.18 9.20 -2.13
N GLN A 613 -25.15 9.15 -2.98
CA GLN A 613 -25.24 9.55 -4.40
C GLN A 613 -26.25 8.71 -5.18
N SER A 614 -26.23 7.39 -5.06
CA SER A 614 -27.17 6.53 -5.78
C SER A 614 -28.63 6.70 -5.33
N PRO A 615 -28.97 6.71 -4.03
CA PRO A 615 -30.34 7.00 -3.59
C PRO A 615 -30.81 8.39 -3.99
N TYR A 616 -29.95 9.41 -3.92
CA TYR A 616 -30.28 10.76 -4.36
C TYR A 616 -30.59 10.79 -5.86
N MET A 617 -29.72 10.17 -6.68
CA MET A 617 -29.90 10.06 -8.12
C MET A 617 -31.25 9.41 -8.46
N LEU A 618 -31.58 8.27 -7.84
CA LEU A 618 -32.81 7.51 -8.12
C LEU A 618 -34.08 8.27 -7.75
N ALA A 619 -33.98 9.24 -6.84
CA ALA A 619 -35.10 10.08 -6.44
C ALA A 619 -35.30 11.32 -7.34
N LEU A 620 -34.42 11.58 -8.32
CA LEU A 620 -34.58 12.68 -9.25
C LEU A 620 -35.72 12.40 -10.25
N PRO A 621 -36.64 13.38 -10.52
CA PRO A 621 -37.74 13.20 -11.46
C PRO A 621 -37.28 12.82 -12.87
N ASP A 622 -36.20 13.45 -13.34
CA ASP A 622 -35.62 13.14 -14.65
C ASP A 622 -35.13 11.70 -14.75
N VAL A 623 -34.57 11.16 -13.69
CA VAL A 623 -34.10 9.76 -13.64
C VAL A 623 -35.29 8.79 -13.64
N GLN A 624 -36.38 9.15 -12.97
CA GLN A 624 -37.61 8.35 -13.00
C GLN A 624 -38.23 8.34 -14.39
N ARG A 625 -38.16 9.46 -15.10
CA ARG A 625 -38.68 9.63 -16.46
C ARG A 625 -37.83 8.91 -17.53
N TYR A 626 -36.51 9.06 -17.49
CA TYR A 626 -35.58 8.51 -18.50
C TYR A 626 -35.06 7.09 -18.18
N GLY A 627 -35.27 6.60 -16.97
CA GLY A 627 -34.94 5.26 -16.55
C GLY A 627 -33.68 5.15 -15.67
N ALA A 628 -33.83 4.47 -14.51
CA ALA A 628 -32.79 4.30 -13.50
C ALA A 628 -31.52 3.57 -14.01
N ALA A 629 -31.68 2.62 -14.93
CA ALA A 629 -30.56 1.86 -15.48
C ALA A 629 -29.62 2.75 -16.33
N GLY A 630 -30.21 3.62 -17.17
CA GLY A 630 -29.46 4.60 -17.96
C GLY A 630 -28.72 5.60 -17.07
N ALA A 631 -29.40 6.16 -16.08
CA ALA A 631 -28.81 7.08 -15.11
C ALA A 631 -27.63 6.45 -14.33
N THR A 632 -27.78 5.22 -13.87
CA THR A 632 -26.70 4.48 -13.19
C THR A 632 -25.49 4.28 -14.10
N SER A 633 -25.73 3.96 -15.37
CA SER A 633 -24.64 3.79 -16.36
C SER A 633 -23.89 5.09 -16.62
N VAL A 634 -24.60 6.21 -16.76
CA VAL A 634 -24.00 7.54 -16.95
C VAL A 634 -23.23 7.98 -15.70
N MET A 635 -23.78 7.78 -14.50
CA MET A 635 -23.11 8.11 -13.25
C MET A 635 -21.79 7.32 -13.09
N ARG A 636 -21.77 6.03 -13.43
CA ARG A 636 -20.55 5.21 -13.43
C ARG A 636 -19.53 5.64 -14.49
N ALA A 637 -20.00 6.06 -15.66
CA ALA A 637 -19.12 6.60 -16.70
C ALA A 637 -18.49 7.93 -16.25
N ALA A 638 -19.26 8.80 -15.60
CA ALA A 638 -18.77 10.04 -15.02
C ALA A 638 -17.76 9.81 -13.88
N ASP A 639 -18.01 8.83 -13.00
CA ASP A 639 -17.06 8.39 -11.98
C ASP A 639 -15.73 7.95 -12.62
N LYS A 640 -15.77 7.10 -13.62
CA LYS A 640 -14.56 6.66 -14.34
C LYS A 640 -13.86 7.79 -15.09
N LEU A 641 -14.60 8.75 -15.64
CA LEU A 641 -14.04 9.95 -16.27
C LEU A 641 -13.29 10.79 -15.23
N GLY A 642 -13.87 10.97 -14.04
CA GLY A 642 -13.21 11.64 -12.91
C GLY A 642 -11.93 10.91 -12.47
N GLN A 643 -11.96 9.58 -12.37
CA GLN A 643 -10.80 8.76 -12.05
C GLN A 643 -9.68 8.90 -13.09
N MET A 644 -10.02 8.95 -14.38
CA MET A 644 -9.08 9.18 -15.48
C MET A 644 -8.47 10.59 -15.42
N ALA A 645 -9.29 11.60 -15.15
CA ALA A 645 -8.86 12.99 -15.09
C ALA A 645 -8.05 13.32 -13.82
N GLY A 646 -8.26 12.56 -12.72
CA GLY A 646 -7.66 12.82 -11.42
C GLY A 646 -6.15 13.03 -11.43
N PRO A 647 -5.34 12.06 -11.88
CA PRO A 647 -3.89 12.19 -11.95
C PRO A 647 -3.44 13.36 -12.84
N LEU A 648 -4.14 13.61 -13.97
CA LEU A 648 -3.83 14.70 -14.88
C LEU A 648 -4.08 16.06 -14.25
N VAL A 649 -5.23 16.24 -13.57
CA VAL A 649 -5.59 17.48 -12.88
C VAL A 649 -4.59 17.76 -11.76
N VAL A 650 -4.33 16.77 -10.91
CA VAL A 650 -3.37 16.92 -9.80
C VAL A 650 -1.95 17.13 -10.33
N GLY A 651 -1.53 16.42 -11.37
CA GLY A 651 -0.23 16.60 -12.02
C GLY A 651 -0.06 18.00 -12.63
N ALA A 652 -1.11 18.55 -13.25
CA ALA A 652 -1.11 19.91 -13.75
C ALA A 652 -0.99 20.93 -12.59
N MET A 653 -1.71 20.72 -11.49
CA MET A 653 -1.63 21.58 -10.31
C MET A 653 -0.23 21.50 -9.65
N PHE A 654 0.40 20.35 -9.63
CA PHE A 654 1.79 20.20 -9.14
C PHE A 654 2.78 20.98 -10.01
N GLY A 655 2.58 20.98 -11.33
CA GLY A 655 3.41 21.75 -12.26
C GLY A 655 3.25 23.27 -12.07
N ALA A 656 2.05 23.72 -11.75
CA ALA A 656 1.72 25.14 -11.62
C ALA A 656 2.09 25.74 -10.24
N ALA A 657 1.93 24.99 -9.15
CA ALA A 657 1.99 25.52 -7.79
C ALA A 657 2.88 24.71 -6.83
N GLY A 658 3.48 23.60 -7.28
CA GLY A 658 4.19 22.67 -6.41
C GLY A 658 3.27 21.69 -5.69
N MET A 659 3.82 20.70 -4.93
CA MET A 659 3.05 19.58 -4.41
C MET A 659 1.99 20.02 -3.37
N GLY A 660 2.36 20.72 -2.32
CA GLY A 660 1.43 21.11 -1.25
C GLY A 660 0.32 22.05 -1.75
N ALA A 661 0.69 23.12 -2.45
CA ALA A 661 -0.25 24.07 -3.01
C ALA A 661 -1.11 23.44 -4.13
N GLY A 662 -0.56 22.53 -4.93
CA GLY A 662 -1.29 21.80 -5.97
C GLY A 662 -2.36 20.86 -5.39
N LEU A 663 -2.08 20.18 -4.27
CA LEU A 663 -3.09 19.40 -3.53
C LEU A 663 -4.19 20.29 -2.96
N ALA A 664 -3.81 21.44 -2.38
CA ALA A 664 -4.77 22.40 -1.87
C ALA A 664 -5.65 22.97 -3.00
N ALA A 665 -5.06 23.32 -4.16
CA ALA A 665 -5.81 23.79 -5.32
C ALA A 665 -6.84 22.74 -5.79
N THR A 666 -6.46 21.46 -5.82
CA THR A 666 -7.41 20.38 -6.12
C THR A 666 -8.50 20.29 -5.05
N GLY A 667 -8.15 20.48 -3.77
CA GLY A 667 -9.09 20.55 -2.65
C GLY A 667 -10.07 21.73 -2.80
N VAL A 668 -9.59 22.90 -3.25
CA VAL A 668 -10.45 24.07 -3.56
C VAL A 668 -11.41 23.77 -4.69
N ILE A 669 -10.94 23.14 -5.78
CA ILE A 669 -11.81 22.72 -6.89
C ILE A 669 -12.93 21.81 -6.37
N TYR A 670 -12.58 20.84 -5.54
CA TYR A 670 -13.56 19.94 -4.95
C TYR A 670 -14.54 20.67 -4.02
N LEU A 671 -14.04 21.61 -3.19
CA LEU A 671 -14.87 22.43 -2.31
C LEU A 671 -15.86 23.30 -3.12
N VAL A 672 -15.37 24.00 -4.14
CA VAL A 672 -16.21 24.86 -4.99
C VAL A 672 -17.30 24.03 -5.67
N ALA A 673 -16.97 22.87 -6.24
CA ALA A 673 -17.95 21.97 -6.83
C ALA A 673 -19.00 21.50 -5.80
N THR A 674 -18.59 21.19 -4.58
CA THR A 674 -19.49 20.80 -3.47
C THR A 674 -20.41 21.97 -3.07
N LEU A 675 -19.89 23.20 -3.02
CA LEU A 675 -20.69 24.40 -2.71
C LEU A 675 -21.68 24.71 -3.83
N LEU A 676 -21.29 24.56 -5.09
CA LEU A 676 -22.22 24.69 -6.23
C LEU A 676 -23.35 23.65 -6.12
N PHE A 677 -23.03 22.41 -5.77
CA PHE A 677 -24.03 21.39 -5.52
C PHE A 677 -24.94 21.76 -4.33
N LEU A 678 -24.36 22.29 -3.25
CA LEU A 678 -25.14 22.75 -2.09
C LEU A 678 -26.13 23.86 -2.45
N LEU A 679 -25.72 24.81 -3.24
CA LEU A 679 -26.53 26.00 -3.57
C LEU A 679 -27.60 25.69 -4.61
N PHE A 680 -27.27 24.93 -5.64
CA PHE A 680 -28.12 24.80 -6.81
C PHE A 680 -28.88 23.49 -6.95
N ALA A 681 -28.47 22.40 -6.29
CA ALA A 681 -29.17 21.14 -6.34
C ALA A 681 -30.43 21.15 -5.44
N PRO A 682 -31.53 20.46 -5.79
CA PRO A 682 -32.73 20.40 -4.96
C PRO A 682 -32.48 19.63 -3.65
N ALA A 683 -33.01 20.15 -2.53
CA ALA A 683 -32.85 19.52 -1.21
C ALA A 683 -33.67 18.22 -1.09
N ARG A 684 -34.87 18.22 -1.68
CA ARG A 684 -35.74 17.05 -1.85
C ARG A 684 -36.12 16.98 -3.31
N PRO A 685 -35.86 15.87 -4.01
CA PRO A 685 -36.49 15.64 -5.30
C PRO A 685 -38.00 15.70 -5.06
N ARG A 686 -38.75 16.49 -5.84
CA ARG A 686 -40.20 16.58 -5.74
C ARG A 686 -40.76 15.18 -5.99
N GLU A 687 -41.38 14.58 -4.99
CA GLU A 687 -42.41 13.58 -5.25
C GLU A 687 -43.53 14.35 -5.96
N GLU A 688 -43.70 14.13 -7.26
CA GLU A 688 -44.95 14.50 -7.92
C GLU A 688 -46.03 13.69 -7.19
N ALA A 689 -46.94 14.42 -6.54
CA ALA A 689 -48.12 13.85 -5.96
C ALA A 689 -48.84 13.04 -7.04
N ALA A 690 -48.80 11.69 -6.93
CA ALA A 690 -49.58 10.77 -7.72
C ALA A 690 -51.03 10.79 -7.25
#